data_e2e3b3f5ac0eff6e2cecc2c85a3b211c
#
_entry.id   e2e3b3f5ac0eff6e2cecc2c85a3b211c
#
_cell.length_a   1.000
_cell.length_b   1.000
_cell.length_c   1.000
_cell.angle_alpha   90.00
_cell.angle_beta   90.00
_cell.angle_gamma   90.00
#
_symmetry.space_group_name_H-M   'P 1'
#
loop_
_entity.id
_entity.type
_entity.pdbx_description
1 polymer ?
#
loop_
_entity_poly.entity_id
_entity_poly.type
_entity_poly.pdbx_seq_one_letter_code
_entity_poly.pdbx_strand_id
1 'polypeptide(L)'
;MHHRFLLLLRILAWTMAALAGLAAALALFVANYNWNHAKPWLTQRFSEVLQREIRIDGDAQLAWAHGPDTEPTSTRFIPRLRLLARDVTIGNPSWATADQHLARAASVDMTFDLLPLLRQRWNITDLHLVQPVIVLERDAERRKNWRFTDRPEPRWSVDIRRLAFDHADIRYVDRPLDLDLRFDTTPLSGAAGVHIKDDVNDLLVQFGISGKFRDATVDGAGQGGALIGLLNDDGRFPLRAEGKVGKTHVVLSGVLPSPRRLLEFELKLGLSGDSLADLYPATRVPLPATAPFQVSGQLSGARADLTATQWDWHYRKFAGSIGHSDIRGEAQYLQREPRPILRATIQSDKLMPGDLVPSLGQQEKRRGSKPDRTLSSRQFDPEKWDAMDADITVTAQRVEQLPKIALQDLRFVLHLKDRLLTIDPLHFALAEGRVDGRVTMDARQKQMRAQAELEAQALRLRKLFPSLASMQGSFGQLDAHARLAGTGNSIAALLASAEGGVKARVSEGAVSKFILEAAGLNVADAVFAKLYRDRQVHLNCAVADIDVKAGQAHFKQFVVDTDDAVIDVTGHIDLAQEQLDLDIRPQSRELRVFTLRTPLYAKGPFSKPEIAPYKGPLLARAGAAAALALVAPVAAALPLISMGKELPNVCAQH
;
A
#
# COMPACT_ATOMS: atom_id res chain seq x y z
N MET A 1 -39.32 -77.51 -29.49
CA MET A 1 -38.90 -76.13 -29.13
C MET A 1 -39.97 -75.28 -28.43
N HIS A 2 -41.22 -75.39 -28.82
CA HIS A 2 -42.36 -74.60 -28.25
C HIS A 2 -42.56 -74.75 -26.75
N HIS A 3 -42.46 -75.97 -26.18
CA HIS A 3 -42.74 -76.26 -24.78
C HIS A 3 -41.71 -75.60 -23.82
N ARG A 4 -40.45 -75.56 -24.19
CA ARG A 4 -39.39 -74.88 -23.41
C ARG A 4 -39.50 -73.34 -23.45
N PHE A 5 -39.98 -72.78 -24.53
CA PHE A 5 -40.22 -71.33 -24.70
C PHE A 5 -41.38 -70.85 -23.84
N LEU A 6 -42.52 -71.67 -23.79
CA LEU A 6 -43.66 -71.34 -22.92
C LEU A 6 -43.32 -71.48 -21.43
N LEU A 7 -42.47 -72.42 -21.06
CA LEU A 7 -41.94 -72.54 -19.69
C LEU A 7 -41.08 -71.37 -19.28
N LEU A 8 -40.18 -70.87 -20.13
CA LEU A 8 -39.38 -69.66 -19.91
C LEU A 8 -40.26 -68.39 -19.77
N LEU A 9 -41.27 -68.23 -20.61
CA LEU A 9 -42.21 -67.12 -20.51
C LEU A 9 -43.06 -67.16 -19.18
N ARG A 10 -43.45 -68.35 -18.71
CA ARG A 10 -44.12 -68.46 -17.40
C ARG A 10 -43.18 -68.15 -16.25
N ILE A 11 -41.95 -68.63 -16.26
CA ILE A 11 -40.97 -68.31 -15.23
C ILE A 11 -40.68 -66.76 -15.23
N LEU A 12 -40.52 -66.14 -16.39
CA LEU A 12 -40.34 -64.72 -16.53
C LEU A 12 -41.56 -63.94 -16.00
N ALA A 13 -42.82 -64.42 -16.33
CA ALA A 13 -44.03 -63.75 -15.81
C ALA A 13 -44.18 -63.86 -14.27
N TRP A 14 -43.86 -65.04 -13.69
CA TRP A 14 -43.84 -65.21 -12.24
C TRP A 14 -42.72 -64.41 -11.54
N THR A 15 -41.56 -64.32 -12.10
CA THR A 15 -40.48 -63.47 -11.55
C THR A 15 -40.81 -62.00 -11.63
N MET A 16 -41.41 -61.53 -12.73
CA MET A 16 -41.91 -60.16 -12.84
C MET A 16 -43.05 -59.84 -11.84
N ALA A 17 -44.06 -60.80 -11.63
CA ALA A 17 -45.07 -60.64 -10.69
C ALA A 17 -44.54 -60.62 -9.24
N ALA A 18 -43.59 -61.47 -8.92
CA ALA A 18 -42.89 -61.46 -7.63
C ALA A 18 -42.12 -60.18 -7.36
N LEU A 19 -41.42 -59.67 -8.34
CA LEU A 19 -40.71 -58.37 -8.26
C LEU A 19 -41.67 -57.20 -8.11
N ALA A 20 -42.79 -57.19 -8.84
CA ALA A 20 -43.84 -56.18 -8.71
C ALA A 20 -44.52 -56.23 -7.33
N GLY A 21 -44.78 -57.43 -6.83
CA GLY A 21 -45.30 -57.63 -5.47
C GLY A 21 -44.39 -57.18 -4.36
N LEU A 22 -43.06 -57.45 -4.52
CA LEU A 22 -42.03 -56.99 -3.61
C LEU A 22 -41.90 -55.44 -3.64
N ALA A 23 -41.94 -54.85 -4.83
CA ALA A 23 -41.91 -53.39 -4.99
C ALA A 23 -43.15 -52.73 -4.37
N ALA A 24 -44.35 -53.30 -4.55
CA ALA A 24 -45.57 -52.82 -3.93
C ALA A 24 -45.54 -52.96 -2.39
N ALA A 25 -45.08 -54.09 -1.86
CA ALA A 25 -44.89 -54.27 -0.42
C ALA A 25 -43.89 -53.29 0.17
N LEU A 26 -42.75 -53.02 -0.51
CA LEU A 26 -41.77 -52.03 -0.12
C LEU A 26 -42.36 -50.62 -0.16
N ALA A 27 -43.17 -50.33 -1.18
CA ALA A 27 -43.83 -49.01 -1.31
C ALA A 27 -44.83 -48.78 -0.16
N LEU A 28 -45.62 -49.77 0.18
CA LEU A 28 -46.56 -49.71 1.31
C LEU A 28 -45.84 -49.64 2.66
N PHE A 29 -44.75 -50.37 2.81
CA PHE A 29 -43.90 -50.30 4.02
C PHE A 29 -43.35 -48.90 4.23
N VAL A 30 -42.70 -48.31 3.23
CA VAL A 30 -42.16 -46.93 3.32
C VAL A 30 -43.24 -45.92 3.64
N ALA A 31 -44.45 -46.07 3.05
CA ALA A 31 -45.58 -45.14 3.25
C ALA A 31 -46.24 -45.22 4.62
N ASN A 32 -46.25 -46.41 5.26
CA ASN A 32 -47.00 -46.64 6.50
C ASN A 32 -46.10 -46.82 7.73
N TYR A 33 -44.81 -47.00 7.55
CA TYR A 33 -43.88 -47.21 8.67
C TYR A 33 -43.64 -45.91 9.46
N ASN A 34 -43.67 -45.99 10.79
CA ASN A 34 -43.34 -44.88 11.65
C ASN A 34 -41.80 -44.74 11.74
N TRP A 35 -41.24 -43.86 10.93
CA TRP A 35 -39.78 -43.64 10.80
C TRP A 35 -39.15 -43.11 12.09
N ASN A 36 -39.92 -42.59 13.05
CA ASN A 36 -39.40 -42.23 14.37
C ASN A 36 -38.79 -43.43 15.13
N HIS A 37 -39.30 -44.66 14.91
CA HIS A 37 -38.68 -45.86 15.46
C HIS A 37 -37.35 -46.23 14.80
N ALA A 38 -37.14 -45.80 13.58
CA ALA A 38 -35.88 -46.03 12.84
C ALA A 38 -34.79 -44.97 13.07
N LYS A 39 -35.11 -43.91 13.80
CA LYS A 39 -34.14 -42.83 14.10
C LYS A 39 -32.78 -43.35 14.62
N PRO A 40 -32.73 -44.24 15.63
CA PRO A 40 -31.45 -44.72 16.14
C PRO A 40 -30.59 -45.40 15.06
N TRP A 41 -31.25 -46.18 14.20
CA TRP A 41 -30.61 -46.86 13.08
C TRP A 41 -30.14 -45.83 12.01
N LEU A 42 -30.99 -44.86 11.67
CA LEU A 42 -30.65 -43.81 10.71
C LEU A 42 -29.46 -42.98 11.21
N THR A 43 -29.51 -42.48 12.45
CA THR A 43 -28.44 -41.67 13.04
C THR A 43 -27.14 -42.45 13.13
N GLN A 44 -27.18 -43.72 13.55
CA GLN A 44 -26.00 -44.58 13.58
C GLN A 44 -25.41 -44.76 12.18
N ARG A 45 -26.25 -45.04 11.16
CA ARG A 45 -25.79 -45.29 9.81
C ARG A 45 -25.18 -44.03 9.16
N PHE A 46 -25.82 -42.88 9.34
CA PHE A 46 -25.27 -41.62 8.88
C PHE A 46 -23.99 -41.23 9.62
N SER A 47 -23.94 -41.49 10.93
CA SER A 47 -22.74 -41.25 11.74
C SER A 47 -21.53 -42.11 11.28
N GLU A 48 -21.77 -43.40 10.94
CA GLU A 48 -20.76 -44.28 10.37
C GLU A 48 -20.24 -43.80 9.02
N VAL A 49 -21.13 -43.31 8.13
CA VAL A 49 -20.81 -42.83 6.79
C VAL A 49 -20.04 -41.53 6.86
N LEU A 50 -20.48 -40.59 7.67
CA LEU A 50 -19.88 -39.24 7.81
C LEU A 50 -18.76 -39.20 8.84
N GLN A 51 -18.56 -40.28 9.63
CA GLN A 51 -17.60 -40.32 10.74
C GLN A 51 -17.75 -39.13 11.70
N ARG A 52 -19.03 -38.74 11.92
CA ARG A 52 -19.42 -37.66 12.82
C ARG A 52 -20.68 -38.08 13.54
N GLU A 53 -20.82 -37.67 14.79
CA GLU A 53 -22.07 -37.88 15.51
C GLU A 53 -23.21 -37.10 14.84
N ILE A 54 -24.24 -37.79 14.42
CA ILE A 54 -25.47 -37.18 13.90
C ILE A 54 -26.57 -37.45 14.87
N ARG A 55 -27.34 -36.43 15.22
CA ARG A 55 -28.54 -36.53 16.05
C ARG A 55 -29.72 -35.91 15.31
N ILE A 56 -30.88 -36.55 15.46
CA ILE A 56 -32.17 -36.10 14.98
C ILE A 56 -33.09 -36.07 16.19
N ASP A 57 -33.21 -34.90 16.83
CA ASP A 57 -33.99 -34.78 18.09
C ASP A 57 -35.48 -34.60 17.80
N GLY A 58 -35.86 -34.01 16.69
CA GLY A 58 -37.23 -33.84 16.23
C GLY A 58 -37.76 -35.05 15.41
N ASP A 59 -38.89 -34.89 14.74
CA ASP A 59 -39.52 -35.92 13.93
C ASP A 59 -38.75 -36.25 12.66
N ALA A 60 -38.73 -37.54 12.30
CA ALA A 60 -38.23 -38.04 11.03
C ALA A 60 -39.34 -38.72 10.22
N GLN A 61 -39.46 -38.33 8.96
CA GLN A 61 -40.46 -38.88 8.02
C GLN A 61 -39.76 -39.24 6.71
N LEU A 62 -40.06 -40.39 6.17
CA LEU A 62 -39.58 -40.81 4.86
C LEU A 62 -40.78 -41.09 3.97
N ALA A 63 -40.82 -40.50 2.81
CA ALA A 63 -41.91 -40.62 1.85
C ALA A 63 -41.38 -40.82 0.43
N TRP A 64 -42.22 -41.39 -0.40
CA TRP A 64 -41.96 -41.48 -1.84
C TRP A 64 -42.07 -40.11 -2.48
N ALA A 65 -41.10 -39.77 -3.34
CA ALA A 65 -41.10 -38.56 -4.11
C ALA A 65 -41.06 -38.88 -5.62
N HIS A 66 -41.71 -38.02 -6.40
CA HIS A 66 -41.67 -38.06 -7.85
C HIS A 66 -40.74 -36.93 -8.36
N GLY A 67 -40.16 -37.13 -9.52
CA GLY A 67 -39.42 -36.05 -10.14
C GLY A 67 -40.30 -34.85 -10.48
N PRO A 68 -39.76 -33.63 -10.51
CA PRO A 68 -40.50 -32.42 -10.87
C PRO A 68 -41.03 -32.54 -12.31
N ASP A 69 -42.11 -31.81 -12.60
CA ASP A 69 -42.79 -31.84 -13.92
C ASP A 69 -41.92 -31.35 -15.07
N THR A 70 -40.82 -30.68 -14.76
CA THR A 70 -39.82 -30.20 -15.70
C THR A 70 -38.85 -31.28 -16.17
N GLU A 71 -38.82 -32.45 -15.53
CA GLU A 71 -37.94 -33.56 -15.96
C GLU A 71 -38.53 -34.35 -17.14
N PRO A 72 -37.66 -34.91 -18.00
CA PRO A 72 -38.06 -35.82 -19.06
C PRO A 72 -38.86 -37.00 -18.49
N THR A 73 -39.93 -37.45 -19.16
CA THR A 73 -40.80 -38.51 -18.72
C THR A 73 -40.05 -39.79 -18.36
N SER A 74 -38.92 -40.09 -19.03
CA SER A 74 -38.08 -41.26 -18.76
C SER A 74 -37.39 -41.25 -17.42
N THR A 75 -37.08 -40.10 -16.84
CA THR A 75 -36.42 -39.95 -15.53
C THR A 75 -37.38 -39.66 -14.40
N ARG A 76 -38.58 -39.19 -14.72
CA ARG A 76 -39.63 -38.84 -13.76
C ARG A 76 -40.14 -40.07 -12.96
N PHE A 77 -40.08 -41.27 -13.54
CA PHE A 77 -40.51 -42.53 -12.90
C PHE A 77 -39.39 -43.22 -12.11
N ILE A 78 -38.18 -42.64 -12.02
CA ILE A 78 -37.14 -43.17 -11.13
C ILE A 78 -37.62 -43.03 -9.69
N PRO A 79 -37.66 -44.10 -8.89
CA PRO A 79 -38.12 -44.04 -7.51
C PRO A 79 -37.15 -43.20 -6.67
N ARG A 80 -37.67 -42.12 -6.08
CA ARG A 80 -36.99 -41.21 -5.17
C ARG A 80 -37.56 -41.31 -3.78
N LEU A 81 -36.71 -41.05 -2.78
CA LEU A 81 -37.15 -40.93 -1.40
C LEU A 81 -36.92 -39.48 -0.94
N ARG A 82 -37.91 -38.96 -0.22
CA ARG A 82 -37.85 -37.68 0.48
C ARG A 82 -37.76 -37.93 1.97
N LEU A 83 -36.67 -37.53 2.58
CA LEU A 83 -36.44 -37.54 4.02
C LEU A 83 -36.65 -36.13 4.56
N LEU A 84 -37.62 -35.99 5.45
CA LEU A 84 -37.82 -34.80 6.25
C LEU A 84 -37.41 -35.14 7.69
N ALA A 85 -36.41 -34.43 8.21
CA ALA A 85 -35.93 -34.57 9.57
C ALA A 85 -35.89 -33.18 10.25
N ARG A 86 -36.39 -33.11 11.49
CA ARG A 86 -36.37 -31.88 12.29
C ARG A 86 -35.31 -31.95 13.36
N ASP A 87 -34.81 -30.77 13.75
CA ASP A 87 -33.77 -30.60 14.78
C ASP A 87 -32.58 -31.52 14.55
N VAL A 88 -31.93 -31.33 13.37
CA VAL A 88 -30.79 -32.13 12.94
C VAL A 88 -29.51 -31.46 13.38
N THR A 89 -28.61 -32.23 14.01
CA THR A 89 -27.30 -31.77 14.49
C THR A 89 -26.21 -32.69 13.99
N ILE A 90 -25.12 -32.11 13.51
CA ILE A 90 -23.88 -32.80 13.11
C ILE A 90 -22.78 -32.35 14.07
N GLY A 91 -22.20 -33.30 14.81
CA GLY A 91 -21.12 -33.04 15.76
C GLY A 91 -19.80 -32.69 15.11
N ASN A 92 -18.98 -31.95 15.83
CA ASN A 92 -17.61 -31.63 15.46
C ASN A 92 -16.63 -32.74 15.84
N PRO A 93 -15.49 -32.86 15.20
CA PRO A 93 -14.39 -33.70 15.71
C PRO A 93 -13.87 -33.12 17.03
N SER A 94 -13.31 -33.98 17.89
CA SER A 94 -12.84 -33.63 19.24
C SER A 94 -11.76 -32.52 19.28
N TRP A 95 -11.05 -32.30 18.18
CA TRP A 95 -10.04 -31.25 18.07
C TRP A 95 -10.61 -29.86 17.72
N ALA A 96 -11.84 -29.77 17.18
CA ALA A 96 -12.47 -28.51 16.84
C ALA A 96 -12.90 -27.77 18.11
N THR A 97 -12.56 -26.50 18.20
CA THR A 97 -12.75 -25.68 19.40
C THR A 97 -13.71 -24.51 19.20
N ALA A 98 -14.07 -24.19 17.95
CA ALA A 98 -14.90 -23.05 17.63
C ALA A 98 -16.37 -23.24 18.03
N ASP A 99 -16.88 -24.48 17.96
CA ASP A 99 -18.22 -24.87 18.42
C ASP A 99 -18.25 -26.39 18.67
N GLN A 100 -19.21 -26.86 19.47
CA GLN A 100 -19.46 -28.30 19.70
C GLN A 100 -20.02 -28.98 18.45
N HIS A 101 -20.70 -28.23 17.59
CA HIS A 101 -21.40 -28.74 16.42
C HIS A 101 -20.78 -28.15 15.13
N LEU A 102 -20.60 -29.00 14.13
CA LEU A 102 -20.27 -28.59 12.77
C LEU A 102 -21.46 -27.92 12.10
N ALA A 103 -22.65 -28.50 12.24
CA ALA A 103 -23.85 -27.94 11.66
C ALA A 103 -25.07 -28.25 12.50
N ARG A 104 -26.05 -27.36 12.50
CA ARG A 104 -27.40 -27.54 13.05
C ARG A 104 -28.39 -27.00 12.04
N ALA A 105 -29.56 -27.64 11.93
CA ALA A 105 -30.65 -27.13 11.12
C ALA A 105 -31.99 -27.44 11.82
N ALA A 106 -32.92 -26.49 11.83
CA ALA A 106 -34.25 -26.69 12.37
C ALA A 106 -35.02 -27.75 11.57
N SER A 107 -34.78 -27.82 10.27
CA SER A 107 -35.30 -28.88 9.41
C SER A 107 -34.37 -29.14 8.22
N VAL A 108 -34.26 -30.43 7.89
CA VAL A 108 -33.56 -30.92 6.69
C VAL A 108 -34.58 -31.67 5.85
N ASP A 109 -34.84 -31.17 4.65
CA ASP A 109 -35.71 -31.81 3.66
C ASP A 109 -34.82 -32.23 2.47
N MET A 110 -34.65 -33.54 2.32
CA MET A 110 -33.70 -34.09 1.36
C MET A 110 -34.37 -35.11 0.45
N THR A 111 -34.34 -34.93 -0.84
CA THR A 111 -34.77 -35.88 -1.84
C THR A 111 -33.56 -36.53 -2.52
N PHE A 112 -33.56 -37.86 -2.63
CA PHE A 112 -32.42 -38.59 -3.21
C PHE A 112 -32.90 -39.79 -4.06
N ASP A 113 -32.05 -40.13 -5.03
CA ASP A 113 -32.27 -41.25 -5.95
C ASP A 113 -31.93 -42.59 -5.26
N LEU A 114 -32.80 -43.57 -5.33
CA LEU A 114 -32.62 -44.89 -4.71
C LEU A 114 -31.60 -45.79 -5.45
N LEU A 115 -31.63 -45.81 -6.78
CA LEU A 115 -30.79 -46.72 -7.58
C LEU A 115 -29.28 -46.45 -7.44
N PRO A 116 -28.81 -45.22 -7.36
CA PRO A 116 -27.37 -44.93 -7.14
C PRO A 116 -26.85 -45.43 -5.80
N LEU A 117 -27.71 -45.58 -4.76
CA LEU A 117 -27.29 -46.09 -3.45
C LEU A 117 -26.75 -47.53 -3.54
N LEU A 118 -27.23 -48.33 -4.48
CA LEU A 118 -26.69 -49.68 -4.75
C LEU A 118 -25.24 -49.68 -5.21
N ARG A 119 -24.79 -48.55 -5.74
CA ARG A 119 -23.38 -48.29 -6.18
C ARG A 119 -22.60 -47.40 -5.23
N GLN A 120 -23.09 -47.28 -3.98
CA GLN A 120 -22.50 -46.44 -2.95
C GLN A 120 -22.40 -44.95 -3.37
N ARG A 121 -23.37 -44.49 -4.17
CA ARG A 121 -23.48 -43.07 -4.59
C ARG A 121 -24.74 -42.46 -4.03
N TRP A 122 -24.61 -41.34 -3.32
CA TRP A 122 -25.72 -40.56 -2.82
C TRP A 122 -25.97 -39.39 -3.79
N ASN A 123 -26.97 -39.60 -4.66
CA ASN A 123 -27.47 -38.55 -5.53
C ASN A 123 -28.58 -37.80 -4.80
N ILE A 124 -28.28 -36.68 -4.21
CA ILE A 124 -29.23 -35.78 -3.57
C ILE A 124 -29.75 -34.85 -4.65
N THR A 125 -30.99 -35.05 -5.09
CA THR A 125 -31.60 -34.21 -6.14
C THR A 125 -31.97 -32.83 -5.61
N ASP A 126 -32.51 -32.80 -4.37
CA ASP A 126 -32.89 -31.59 -3.66
C ASP A 126 -32.50 -31.69 -2.19
N LEU A 127 -31.87 -30.64 -1.70
CA LEU A 127 -31.55 -30.43 -0.28
C LEU A 127 -32.04 -29.06 0.13
N HIS A 128 -33.04 -29.00 0.99
CA HIS A 128 -33.56 -27.77 1.58
C HIS A 128 -33.29 -27.76 3.07
N LEU A 129 -32.59 -26.72 3.53
CA LEU A 129 -32.21 -26.52 4.93
C LEU A 129 -32.94 -25.30 5.49
N VAL A 130 -33.58 -25.49 6.63
CA VAL A 130 -34.29 -24.43 7.34
C VAL A 130 -33.42 -23.96 8.49
N GLN A 131 -33.08 -22.67 8.48
CA GLN A 131 -32.23 -22.00 9.47
C GLN A 131 -30.94 -22.79 9.79
N PRO A 132 -30.13 -23.14 8.78
CA PRO A 132 -28.88 -23.83 9.06
C PRO A 132 -27.87 -22.89 9.74
N VAL A 133 -27.26 -23.40 10.80
CA VAL A 133 -26.10 -22.79 11.46
C VAL A 133 -24.91 -23.72 11.21
N ILE A 134 -23.86 -23.20 10.53
CA ILE A 134 -22.72 -24.00 10.10
C ILE A 134 -21.43 -23.35 10.63
N VAL A 135 -20.59 -24.15 11.29
CA VAL A 135 -19.29 -23.69 11.79
C VAL A 135 -18.17 -24.46 11.10
N LEU A 136 -17.47 -23.79 10.22
CA LEU A 136 -16.32 -24.33 9.50
C LEU A 136 -15.03 -23.89 10.19
N GLU A 137 -14.23 -24.85 10.67
CA GLU A 137 -12.98 -24.58 11.36
C GLU A 137 -11.80 -25.28 10.68
N ARG A 138 -10.73 -24.50 10.43
CA ARG A 138 -9.40 -24.99 10.10
C ARG A 138 -8.47 -24.69 11.27
N ASP A 139 -7.94 -25.73 11.91
CA ASP A 139 -7.07 -25.59 13.07
C ASP A 139 -5.63 -25.19 12.70
N ALA A 140 -4.77 -25.07 13.72
CA ALA A 140 -3.35 -24.70 13.54
C ALA A 140 -2.57 -25.75 12.73
N GLU A 141 -2.92 -27.02 12.87
CA GLU A 141 -2.38 -28.15 12.10
C GLU A 141 -3.01 -28.29 10.71
N ARG A 142 -3.89 -27.33 10.31
CA ARG A 142 -4.59 -27.25 9.03
C ARG A 142 -5.60 -28.35 8.77
N ARG A 143 -6.03 -29.08 9.83
CA ARG A 143 -7.14 -30.02 9.73
C ARG A 143 -8.43 -29.22 9.52
N LYS A 144 -9.34 -29.76 8.71
CA LYS A 144 -10.62 -29.12 8.37
C LYS A 144 -11.77 -29.94 8.96
N ASN A 145 -12.61 -29.34 9.79
CA ASN A 145 -13.73 -30.06 10.43
C ASN A 145 -14.77 -30.53 9.41
N TRP A 146 -14.88 -29.90 8.25
CA TRP A 146 -15.78 -30.30 7.15
C TRP A 146 -15.19 -31.39 6.24
N ARG A 147 -14.00 -31.88 6.52
CA ARG A 147 -13.45 -33.07 5.85
C ARG A 147 -13.85 -34.33 6.62
N PHE A 148 -14.77 -35.07 6.06
CA PHE A 148 -15.37 -36.22 6.73
C PHE A 148 -14.54 -37.51 6.66
N THR A 149 -13.53 -37.58 5.83
CA THR A 149 -12.65 -38.75 5.70
C THR A 149 -11.24 -38.35 5.31
N ASP A 150 -10.25 -39.01 5.91
CA ASP A 150 -8.84 -38.86 5.53
C ASP A 150 -8.41 -39.83 4.41
N ARG A 151 -9.34 -40.70 3.96
CA ARG A 151 -9.07 -41.63 2.86
C ARG A 151 -9.12 -40.90 1.53
N PRO A 152 -8.14 -41.16 0.61
CA PRO A 152 -8.11 -40.53 -0.71
C PRO A 152 -9.34 -40.85 -1.57
N GLU A 153 -9.93 -42.02 -1.39
CA GLU A 153 -11.18 -42.44 -2.05
C GLU A 153 -12.24 -42.79 -0.99
N PRO A 154 -13.23 -41.93 -0.77
CA PRO A 154 -14.35 -42.26 0.11
C PRO A 154 -15.15 -43.43 -0.50
N ARG A 155 -15.56 -44.40 0.36
CA ARG A 155 -16.42 -45.51 -0.08
C ARG A 155 -17.74 -45.01 -0.65
N TRP A 156 -18.23 -43.86 -0.20
CA TRP A 156 -19.47 -43.24 -0.62
C TRP A 156 -19.18 -41.91 -1.27
N SER A 157 -19.69 -41.67 -2.48
CA SER A 157 -19.69 -40.36 -3.11
C SER A 157 -21.04 -39.67 -2.89
N VAL A 158 -21.01 -38.39 -2.51
CA VAL A 158 -22.19 -37.56 -2.33
C VAL A 158 -22.19 -36.50 -3.45
N ASP A 159 -23.29 -36.47 -4.21
CA ASP A 159 -23.56 -35.48 -5.24
C ASP A 159 -24.84 -34.73 -4.89
N ILE A 160 -24.78 -33.42 -4.74
CA ILE A 160 -25.92 -32.56 -4.42
C ILE A 160 -26.19 -31.70 -5.67
N ARG A 161 -27.38 -31.88 -6.27
CA ARG A 161 -27.75 -31.15 -7.50
C ARG A 161 -28.38 -29.80 -7.21
N ARG A 162 -29.21 -29.70 -6.17
CA ARG A 162 -29.87 -28.47 -5.75
C ARG A 162 -29.75 -28.30 -4.25
N LEU A 163 -29.27 -27.12 -3.84
CA LEU A 163 -29.22 -26.70 -2.44
C LEU A 163 -30.07 -25.44 -2.28
N ALA A 164 -31.09 -25.53 -1.43
CA ALA A 164 -31.95 -24.42 -1.04
C ALA A 164 -31.86 -24.21 0.48
N PHE A 165 -32.01 -22.99 0.92
CA PHE A 165 -32.08 -22.60 2.32
C PHE A 165 -32.90 -21.31 2.43
N ASP A 166 -33.45 -21.02 3.62
CA ASP A 166 -34.19 -19.78 3.87
C ASP A 166 -33.28 -18.70 4.49
N HIS A 167 -32.53 -19.04 5.51
CA HIS A 167 -31.62 -18.17 6.22
C HIS A 167 -30.48 -19.01 6.80
N ALA A 168 -29.23 -18.71 6.47
CA ALA A 168 -28.06 -19.45 6.92
C ALA A 168 -27.09 -18.58 7.70
N ASP A 169 -26.67 -19.05 8.88
CA ASP A 169 -25.62 -18.47 9.69
C ASP A 169 -24.36 -19.34 9.50
N ILE A 170 -23.32 -18.79 8.87
CA ILE A 170 -22.11 -19.54 8.58
C ILE A 170 -20.94 -18.83 9.27
N ARG A 171 -20.30 -19.52 10.21
CA ARG A 171 -19.05 -19.06 10.82
C ARG A 171 -17.86 -19.78 10.21
N TYR A 172 -16.86 -19.04 9.75
CA TYR A 172 -15.61 -19.59 9.21
C TYR A 172 -14.43 -19.16 10.06
N VAL A 173 -13.77 -20.12 10.69
CA VAL A 173 -12.59 -19.92 11.54
C VAL A 173 -11.38 -20.56 10.89
N ASP A 174 -10.34 -19.76 10.67
CA ASP A 174 -9.08 -20.20 10.08
C ASP A 174 -7.91 -19.78 10.97
N ARG A 175 -7.42 -20.69 11.80
CA ARG A 175 -6.37 -20.40 12.78
C ARG A 175 -5.05 -19.98 12.13
N PRO A 176 -4.54 -20.64 11.08
CA PRO A 176 -3.34 -20.22 10.36
C PRO A 176 -3.41 -18.81 9.77
N LEU A 177 -4.59 -18.34 9.38
CA LEU A 177 -4.78 -16.99 8.83
C LEU A 177 -5.17 -15.96 9.90
N ASP A 178 -5.43 -16.40 11.14
CA ASP A 178 -6.01 -15.58 12.20
C ASP A 178 -7.29 -14.88 11.72
N LEU A 179 -8.24 -15.72 11.21
CA LEU A 179 -9.50 -15.31 10.60
C LEU A 179 -10.67 -15.92 11.37
N ASP A 180 -11.65 -15.10 11.73
CA ASP A 180 -12.93 -15.51 12.33
C ASP A 180 -14.03 -14.64 11.75
N LEU A 181 -14.74 -15.16 10.76
CA LEU A 181 -15.80 -14.44 10.04
C LEU A 181 -17.14 -15.15 10.21
N ARG A 182 -18.18 -14.36 10.36
CA ARG A 182 -19.58 -14.77 10.38
C ARG A 182 -20.30 -14.19 9.17
N PHE A 183 -21.00 -15.06 8.47
CA PHE A 183 -21.83 -14.73 7.32
C PHE A 183 -23.28 -14.98 7.66
N ASP A 184 -24.07 -13.95 7.61
CA ASP A 184 -25.53 -14.01 7.68
C ASP A 184 -26.06 -14.01 6.24
N THR A 185 -26.60 -15.12 5.78
CA THR A 185 -26.84 -15.35 4.35
C THR A 185 -28.31 -15.66 4.08
N THR A 186 -28.87 -14.96 3.09
CA THR A 186 -30.25 -15.20 2.61
C THR A 186 -30.29 -15.30 1.08
N PRO A 187 -31.18 -16.08 0.49
CA PRO A 187 -31.40 -16.10 -0.94
C PRO A 187 -31.91 -14.75 -1.44
N LEU A 188 -31.51 -14.34 -2.62
CA LEU A 188 -32.13 -13.21 -3.31
C LEU A 188 -33.54 -13.59 -3.76
N SER A 189 -34.49 -12.64 -3.68
CA SER A 189 -35.87 -12.84 -4.06
C SER A 189 -35.99 -13.36 -5.51
N GLY A 190 -36.58 -14.51 -5.70
CA GLY A 190 -36.68 -15.22 -6.99
C GLY A 190 -35.67 -16.36 -7.17
N ALA A 191 -34.66 -16.49 -6.31
CA ALA A 191 -33.65 -17.55 -6.38
C ALA A 191 -34.06 -18.87 -5.70
N ALA A 192 -35.23 -18.93 -5.05
CA ALA A 192 -35.72 -20.14 -4.44
C ALA A 192 -36.03 -21.21 -5.51
N GLY A 193 -35.11 -22.17 -5.69
CA GLY A 193 -35.27 -23.28 -6.62
C GLY A 193 -34.41 -23.23 -7.90
N VAL A 194 -33.34 -22.47 -7.91
CA VAL A 194 -32.44 -22.32 -9.08
C VAL A 194 -31.74 -23.64 -9.41
N HIS A 195 -31.92 -24.09 -10.66
CA HIS A 195 -31.16 -25.19 -11.24
C HIS A 195 -29.71 -24.77 -11.52
N ILE A 196 -28.74 -25.68 -11.28
CA ILE A 196 -27.29 -25.48 -11.54
C ILE A 196 -26.95 -25.12 -13.01
N LYS A 197 -27.92 -25.18 -13.92
CA LYS A 197 -27.73 -24.86 -15.35
C LYS A 197 -28.01 -23.43 -15.75
N ASP A 198 -28.54 -22.61 -14.84
CA ASP A 198 -28.81 -21.21 -15.11
C ASP A 198 -27.51 -20.41 -14.91
N ASP A 199 -27.35 -19.33 -15.64
CA ASP A 199 -26.13 -18.58 -15.93
C ASP A 199 -25.14 -18.56 -14.75
N VAL A 200 -23.94 -19.10 -14.97
CA VAL A 200 -22.87 -19.29 -13.98
C VAL A 200 -22.41 -17.97 -13.35
N ASN A 201 -22.91 -16.84 -13.83
CA ASN A 201 -22.56 -15.49 -13.36
C ASN A 201 -23.66 -14.85 -12.50
N ASP A 202 -24.78 -15.53 -12.25
CA ASP A 202 -25.88 -14.97 -11.49
C ASP A 202 -25.55 -14.89 -9.99
N LEU A 203 -25.82 -13.72 -9.41
CA LEU A 203 -25.79 -13.49 -7.97
C LEU A 203 -27.12 -14.01 -7.41
N LEU A 204 -27.05 -15.01 -6.53
CA LEU A 204 -28.23 -15.75 -6.04
C LEU A 204 -28.44 -15.62 -4.54
N VAL A 205 -27.41 -15.20 -3.81
CA VAL A 205 -27.47 -15.00 -2.37
C VAL A 205 -26.97 -13.61 -2.01
N GLN A 206 -27.53 -13.05 -0.95
CA GLN A 206 -26.98 -11.90 -0.27
C GLN A 206 -26.45 -12.32 1.10
N PHE A 207 -25.42 -11.67 1.58
CA PHE A 207 -24.83 -11.97 2.88
C PHE A 207 -24.32 -10.70 3.57
N GLY A 208 -24.49 -10.66 4.90
CA GLY A 208 -23.74 -9.79 5.78
C GLY A 208 -22.46 -10.47 6.24
N ILE A 209 -21.38 -9.73 6.42
CA ILE A 209 -20.09 -10.24 6.92
C ILE A 209 -19.75 -9.47 8.19
N SER A 210 -19.38 -10.18 9.25
CA SER A 210 -18.85 -9.57 10.47
C SER A 210 -17.77 -10.46 11.07
N GLY A 211 -16.81 -9.86 11.82
CA GLY A 211 -15.81 -10.65 12.50
C GLY A 211 -14.44 -10.00 12.56
N LYS A 212 -13.39 -10.80 12.44
CA LYS A 212 -12.01 -10.37 12.54
C LYS A 212 -11.12 -11.05 11.49
N PHE A 213 -10.19 -10.31 10.96
CA PHE A 213 -9.08 -10.81 10.19
C PHE A 213 -7.79 -10.25 10.77
N ARG A 214 -7.00 -11.10 11.41
CA ARG A 214 -5.85 -10.69 12.22
C ARG A 214 -6.26 -9.63 13.25
N ASP A 215 -5.56 -8.50 13.32
CA ASP A 215 -5.87 -7.41 14.25
C ASP A 215 -6.95 -6.44 13.72
N ALA A 216 -7.51 -6.69 12.54
CA ALA A 216 -8.52 -5.84 11.93
C ALA A 216 -9.93 -6.39 12.12
N THR A 217 -10.87 -5.54 12.51
CA THR A 217 -12.31 -5.86 12.47
C THR A 217 -12.78 -5.90 11.01
N VAL A 218 -13.68 -6.82 10.70
CA VAL A 218 -14.32 -6.93 9.39
C VAL A 218 -15.81 -6.71 9.57
N ASP A 219 -16.38 -5.82 8.77
CA ASP A 219 -17.81 -5.55 8.71
C ASP A 219 -18.19 -5.17 7.28
N GLY A 220 -19.23 -5.77 6.74
CA GLY A 220 -19.65 -5.51 5.37
C GLY A 220 -20.82 -6.34 4.92
N ALA A 221 -21.13 -6.22 3.63
CA ALA A 221 -22.19 -6.98 2.98
C ALA A 221 -21.80 -7.33 1.54
N GLY A 222 -22.51 -8.28 0.97
CA GLY A 222 -22.24 -8.68 -0.40
C GLY A 222 -23.33 -9.56 -0.99
N GLN A 223 -23.04 -9.94 -2.22
CA GLN A 223 -23.85 -10.87 -3.00
C GLN A 223 -22.93 -11.94 -3.59
N GLY A 224 -23.41 -13.15 -3.69
CA GLY A 224 -22.66 -14.27 -4.25
C GLY A 224 -23.51 -15.17 -5.13
N GLY A 225 -22.85 -16.06 -5.83
CA GLY A 225 -23.49 -17.10 -6.62
C GLY A 225 -24.14 -18.19 -5.75
N ALA A 226 -24.54 -19.29 -6.38
CA ALA A 226 -25.09 -20.44 -5.67
C ALA A 226 -24.02 -21.02 -4.71
N LEU A 227 -24.40 -21.23 -3.43
CA LEU A 227 -23.51 -21.82 -2.43
C LEU A 227 -23.00 -23.22 -2.83
N ILE A 228 -23.77 -23.96 -3.63
CA ILE A 228 -23.35 -25.24 -4.20
C ILE A 228 -22.07 -25.12 -5.07
N GLY A 229 -21.86 -23.95 -5.69
CA GLY A 229 -20.63 -23.67 -6.46
C GLY A 229 -19.38 -23.67 -5.59
N LEU A 230 -19.50 -23.44 -4.29
CA LEU A 230 -18.38 -23.52 -3.33
C LEU A 230 -18.01 -24.98 -3.00
N LEU A 231 -18.96 -25.93 -3.20
CA LEU A 231 -18.79 -27.33 -2.88
C LEU A 231 -18.28 -28.17 -4.06
N ASN A 232 -18.45 -27.69 -5.28
CA ASN A 232 -18.07 -28.40 -6.50
C ASN A 232 -16.61 -28.09 -6.90
N ASP A 233 -15.90 -29.10 -7.37
CA ASP A 233 -14.50 -28.99 -7.78
C ASP A 233 -14.30 -28.01 -8.95
N ASP A 234 -15.24 -28.00 -9.90
CA ASP A 234 -15.24 -27.13 -11.08
C ASP A 234 -16.24 -25.95 -10.94
N GLY A 235 -16.68 -25.70 -9.70
CA GLY A 235 -17.63 -24.63 -9.40
C GLY A 235 -17.07 -23.26 -9.71
N ARG A 236 -17.95 -22.33 -10.12
CA ARG A 236 -17.65 -20.90 -10.25
C ARG A 236 -18.53 -20.14 -9.27
N PHE A 237 -17.94 -19.20 -8.55
CA PHE A 237 -18.66 -18.41 -7.57
C PHE A 237 -18.47 -16.92 -7.86
N PRO A 238 -19.42 -16.28 -8.54
CA PRO A 238 -19.46 -14.85 -8.70
C PRO A 238 -19.64 -14.18 -7.33
N LEU A 239 -18.91 -13.11 -7.11
CA LEU A 239 -18.83 -12.39 -5.84
C LEU A 239 -18.83 -10.88 -6.06
N ARG A 240 -19.63 -10.17 -5.27
CA ARG A 240 -19.56 -8.73 -5.09
C ARG A 240 -19.71 -8.44 -3.61
N ALA A 241 -18.72 -7.81 -3.01
CA ALA A 241 -18.73 -7.48 -1.59
C ALA A 241 -18.18 -6.07 -1.36
N GLU A 242 -18.72 -5.40 -0.36
CA GLU A 242 -18.32 -4.06 0.06
C GLU A 242 -18.37 -4.00 1.59
N GLY A 243 -17.35 -3.36 2.19
CA GLY A 243 -17.30 -3.26 3.64
C GLY A 243 -16.04 -2.58 4.14
N LYS A 244 -15.75 -2.77 5.42
CA LYS A 244 -14.58 -2.24 6.09
C LYS A 244 -13.72 -3.37 6.66
N VAL A 245 -12.42 -3.24 6.48
CA VAL A 245 -11.41 -4.07 7.14
C VAL A 245 -10.53 -3.13 7.96
N GLY A 246 -10.73 -3.12 9.27
CA GLY A 246 -10.20 -2.10 10.14
C GLY A 246 -10.75 -0.71 9.78
N LYS A 247 -9.87 0.21 9.40
CA LYS A 247 -10.25 1.56 8.95
C LYS A 247 -10.36 1.69 7.42
N THR A 248 -9.99 0.64 6.68
CA THR A 248 -9.98 0.66 5.22
C THR A 248 -11.31 0.17 4.67
N HIS A 249 -11.90 0.94 3.76
CA HIS A 249 -13.05 0.53 2.97
C HIS A 249 -12.57 -0.33 1.80
N VAL A 250 -13.22 -1.45 1.60
CA VAL A 250 -12.83 -2.48 0.62
C VAL A 250 -14.03 -2.79 -0.26
N VAL A 251 -13.82 -2.75 -1.58
CA VAL A 251 -14.80 -3.19 -2.58
C VAL A 251 -14.18 -4.32 -3.39
N LEU A 252 -14.85 -5.45 -3.45
CA LEU A 252 -14.37 -6.66 -4.13
C LEU A 252 -15.42 -7.16 -5.11
N SER A 253 -15.01 -7.49 -6.36
CA SER A 253 -15.94 -8.07 -7.33
C SER A 253 -15.22 -8.97 -8.33
N GLY A 254 -15.88 -10.04 -8.78
CA GLY A 254 -15.35 -10.96 -9.77
C GLY A 254 -15.93 -12.34 -9.64
N VAL A 255 -15.23 -13.34 -10.19
CA VAL A 255 -15.64 -14.75 -10.13
C VAL A 255 -14.48 -15.57 -9.56
N LEU A 256 -14.74 -16.29 -8.47
CA LEU A 256 -13.81 -17.27 -7.94
C LEU A 256 -13.92 -18.58 -8.74
N PRO A 257 -12.88 -18.96 -9.48
CA PRO A 257 -12.88 -20.24 -10.17
C PRO A 257 -12.54 -21.34 -9.18
N SER A 258 -13.24 -22.47 -9.29
CA SER A 258 -12.99 -23.67 -8.48
C SER A 258 -12.69 -23.40 -7.01
N PRO A 259 -13.63 -22.79 -6.23
CA PRO A 259 -13.33 -22.30 -4.88
C PRO A 259 -12.81 -23.40 -3.94
N ARG A 260 -13.25 -24.65 -4.13
CA ARG A 260 -12.78 -25.81 -3.35
C ARG A 260 -11.31 -26.16 -3.63
N ARG A 261 -10.85 -25.97 -4.87
CA ARG A 261 -9.48 -26.20 -5.33
C ARG A 261 -8.82 -24.91 -5.79
N LEU A 262 -9.03 -23.82 -5.06
CA LEU A 262 -8.54 -22.50 -5.44
C LEU A 262 -7.01 -22.50 -5.52
N LEU A 263 -6.47 -22.57 -6.72
CA LEU A 263 -5.04 -22.45 -7.03
C LEU A 263 -4.69 -21.02 -7.45
N GLU A 264 -5.60 -20.40 -8.16
CA GLU A 264 -5.47 -19.03 -8.66
C GLU A 264 -6.83 -18.33 -8.70
N PHE A 265 -6.83 -17.02 -8.62
CA PHE A 265 -8.02 -16.19 -8.83
C PHE A 265 -7.63 -14.81 -9.32
N GLU A 266 -8.59 -14.14 -9.94
CA GLU A 266 -8.50 -12.73 -10.33
C GLU A 266 -9.80 -12.00 -10.00
N LEU A 267 -9.69 -10.93 -9.21
CA LEU A 267 -10.81 -10.12 -8.76
C LEU A 267 -10.50 -8.64 -8.94
N LYS A 268 -11.52 -7.82 -9.13
CA LYS A 268 -11.39 -6.36 -9.01
C LYS A 268 -11.38 -5.99 -7.54
N LEU A 269 -10.38 -5.22 -7.11
CA LEU A 269 -10.24 -4.73 -5.75
C LEU A 269 -10.18 -3.20 -5.76
N GLY A 270 -11.08 -2.58 -4.99
CA GLY A 270 -11.03 -1.17 -4.63
C GLY A 270 -10.67 -1.01 -3.15
N LEU A 271 -9.78 -0.09 -2.84
CA LEU A 271 -9.36 0.24 -1.47
C LEU A 271 -9.44 1.75 -1.29
N SER A 272 -10.01 2.20 -0.17
CA SER A 272 -9.97 3.61 0.23
C SER A 272 -9.90 3.76 1.75
N GLY A 273 -9.27 4.83 2.22
CA GLY A 273 -9.09 5.06 3.65
C GLY A 273 -8.27 6.31 3.93
N ASP A 274 -8.06 6.61 5.21
CA ASP A 274 -7.36 7.80 5.65
C ASP A 274 -5.85 7.71 5.45
N SER A 275 -5.27 6.49 5.48
CA SER A 275 -3.83 6.26 5.31
C SER A 275 -3.53 4.84 4.85
N LEU A 276 -2.52 4.66 3.98
CA LEU A 276 -2.01 3.33 3.60
C LEU A 276 -1.46 2.54 4.81
N ALA A 277 -0.99 3.22 5.86
CA ALA A 277 -0.54 2.58 7.09
C ALA A 277 -1.67 1.81 7.81
N ASP A 278 -2.93 2.19 7.60
CA ASP A 278 -4.10 1.52 8.18
C ASP A 278 -4.37 0.12 7.59
N LEU A 279 -3.66 -0.24 6.51
CA LEU A 279 -3.69 -1.59 5.94
C LEU A 279 -2.84 -2.59 6.75
N TYR A 280 -1.89 -2.12 7.57
CA TYR A 280 -0.97 -2.99 8.29
C TYR A 280 -1.64 -4.05 9.19
N PRO A 281 -2.70 -3.73 9.97
CA PRO A 281 -3.34 -4.74 10.83
C PRO A 281 -3.87 -5.96 10.05
N ALA A 282 -4.35 -5.75 8.83
CA ALA A 282 -4.87 -6.81 7.97
C ALA A 282 -3.80 -7.49 7.12
N THR A 283 -2.87 -6.70 6.55
CA THR A 283 -1.92 -7.21 5.54
C THR A 283 -0.56 -7.62 6.12
N ARG A 284 -0.16 -7.01 7.26
CA ARG A 284 1.21 -7.07 7.83
C ARG A 284 2.28 -6.47 6.91
N VAL A 285 1.86 -5.75 5.86
CA VAL A 285 2.76 -5.00 4.99
C VAL A 285 2.97 -3.60 5.56
N PRO A 286 4.19 -3.22 5.97
CA PRO A 286 4.48 -1.92 6.56
C PRO A 286 4.51 -0.82 5.48
N LEU A 287 3.33 -0.33 5.11
CA LEU A 287 3.19 0.81 4.22
C LEU A 287 3.36 2.13 4.99
N PRO A 288 3.86 3.19 4.34
CA PRO A 288 4.02 4.49 4.98
C PRO A 288 2.66 5.11 5.35
N ALA A 289 2.67 5.98 6.36
CA ALA A 289 1.53 6.84 6.61
C ALA A 289 1.40 7.83 5.45
N THR A 290 0.19 7.96 4.90
CA THR A 290 -0.09 8.81 3.75
C THR A 290 -1.28 9.73 4.03
N ALA A 291 -1.55 10.67 3.13
CA ALA A 291 -2.84 11.33 3.03
C ALA A 291 -3.95 10.32 2.67
N PRO A 292 -5.24 10.68 2.78
CA PRO A 292 -6.34 9.83 2.35
C PRO A 292 -6.16 9.31 0.94
N PHE A 293 -6.47 8.03 0.74
CA PHE A 293 -6.22 7.36 -0.52
C PHE A 293 -7.47 6.66 -1.06
N GLN A 294 -7.51 6.53 -2.39
CA GLN A 294 -8.49 5.72 -3.10
C GLN A 294 -7.80 5.09 -4.31
N VAL A 295 -7.76 3.78 -4.37
CA VAL A 295 -7.14 3.03 -5.47
C VAL A 295 -8.02 1.86 -5.88
N SER A 296 -8.02 1.53 -7.17
CA SER A 296 -8.72 0.38 -7.70
C SER A 296 -7.87 -0.32 -8.76
N GLY A 297 -7.96 -1.64 -8.82
CA GLY A 297 -7.17 -2.45 -9.76
C GLY A 297 -7.61 -3.91 -9.77
N GLN A 298 -6.79 -4.76 -10.36
CA GLN A 298 -6.99 -6.21 -10.46
C GLN A 298 -6.11 -6.92 -9.44
N LEU A 299 -6.74 -7.57 -8.45
CA LEU A 299 -6.06 -8.42 -7.49
C LEU A 299 -6.10 -9.86 -8.00
N SER A 300 -4.93 -10.46 -8.15
CA SER A 300 -4.81 -11.91 -8.38
C SER A 300 -3.97 -12.54 -7.29
N GLY A 301 -4.32 -13.78 -6.95
CA GLY A 301 -3.56 -14.63 -6.07
C GLY A 301 -3.29 -15.95 -6.74
N ALA A 302 -2.09 -16.49 -6.56
CA ALA A 302 -1.72 -17.80 -7.05
C ALA A 302 -0.91 -18.56 -5.99
N ARG A 303 -1.03 -19.89 -5.99
CA ARG A 303 -0.21 -20.77 -5.17
C ARG A 303 0.28 -21.97 -6.01
N ALA A 304 1.41 -22.55 -5.64
CA ALA A 304 2.06 -23.59 -6.43
C ALA A 304 1.20 -24.86 -6.56
N ASP A 305 0.53 -25.27 -5.47
CA ASP A 305 -0.34 -26.44 -5.42
C ASP A 305 -1.33 -26.34 -4.25
N LEU A 306 -2.20 -27.34 -4.09
CA LEU A 306 -3.21 -27.37 -3.02
C LEU A 306 -2.64 -27.51 -1.61
N THR A 307 -1.41 -27.97 -1.47
CA THR A 307 -0.69 -28.13 -0.20
C THR A 307 0.13 -26.89 0.14
N ALA A 308 0.46 -26.07 -0.86
CA ALA A 308 1.20 -24.84 -0.70
C ALA A 308 0.43 -23.85 0.18
N THR A 309 1.15 -23.26 1.10
CA THR A 309 0.59 -22.31 2.08
C THR A 309 0.90 -20.88 1.74
N GLN A 310 1.89 -20.71 0.88
CA GLN A 310 2.36 -19.42 0.43
C GLN A 310 1.57 -18.99 -0.80
N TRP A 311 1.08 -17.77 -0.76
CA TRP A 311 0.39 -17.13 -1.87
C TRP A 311 1.27 -16.06 -2.47
N ASP A 312 1.30 -16.02 -3.80
CA ASP A 312 1.83 -14.92 -4.57
C ASP A 312 0.66 -13.99 -4.92
N TRP A 313 0.70 -12.79 -4.39
CA TRP A 313 -0.34 -11.78 -4.58
C TRP A 313 0.14 -10.75 -5.60
N HIS A 314 -0.71 -10.45 -6.60
CA HIS A 314 -0.44 -9.43 -7.59
C HIS A 314 -1.61 -8.43 -7.62
N TYR A 315 -1.31 -7.17 -7.42
CA TYR A 315 -2.25 -6.07 -7.61
C TYR A 315 -1.83 -5.31 -8.85
N ARG A 316 -2.49 -5.60 -9.97
CA ARG A 316 -2.13 -5.13 -11.30
C ARG A 316 -3.02 -3.99 -11.75
N LYS A 317 -2.45 -3.11 -12.63
CA LYS A 317 -3.17 -1.99 -13.26
C LYS A 317 -3.96 -1.18 -12.23
N PHE A 318 -3.42 -1.03 -11.03
CA PHE A 318 -4.09 -0.17 -10.08
C PHE A 318 -3.92 1.29 -10.50
N ALA A 319 -4.97 2.07 -10.28
CA ALA A 319 -4.99 3.50 -10.49
C ALA A 319 -5.85 4.17 -9.41
N GLY A 320 -5.49 5.40 -9.06
CA GLY A 320 -6.21 6.18 -8.07
C GLY A 320 -5.43 7.39 -7.60
N SER A 321 -5.69 7.81 -6.37
CA SER A 321 -5.06 8.97 -5.76
C SER A 321 -4.62 8.73 -4.33
N ILE A 322 -3.62 9.47 -3.88
CA ILE A 322 -3.21 9.64 -2.49
C ILE A 322 -3.17 11.15 -2.25
N GLY A 323 -4.09 11.69 -1.45
CA GLY A 323 -4.26 13.13 -1.31
C GLY A 323 -4.49 13.81 -2.65
N HIS A 324 -3.57 14.68 -3.04
CA HIS A 324 -3.59 15.40 -4.33
C HIS A 324 -2.71 14.74 -5.41
N SER A 325 -2.01 13.67 -5.07
CA SER A 325 -1.16 12.90 -5.97
C SER A 325 -1.97 11.85 -6.70
N ASP A 326 -1.78 11.70 -8.00
CA ASP A 326 -2.24 10.54 -8.76
C ASP A 326 -1.22 9.42 -8.64
N ILE A 327 -1.72 8.18 -8.62
CA ILE A 327 -0.87 6.99 -8.64
C ILE A 327 -1.45 5.93 -9.57
N ARG A 328 -0.58 5.24 -10.28
CA ARG A 328 -0.89 4.04 -11.05
C ARG A 328 0.29 3.07 -11.03
N GLY A 329 0.01 1.81 -11.25
CA GLY A 329 1.12 0.84 -11.29
C GLY A 329 0.69 -0.59 -11.04
N GLU A 330 1.65 -1.35 -10.54
CA GLU A 330 1.48 -2.73 -10.13
C GLU A 330 2.30 -3.03 -8.89
N ALA A 331 1.85 -3.99 -8.10
CA ALA A 331 2.54 -4.46 -6.91
C ALA A 331 2.41 -5.98 -6.79
N GLN A 332 3.48 -6.63 -6.35
CA GLN A 332 3.54 -8.05 -6.06
C GLN A 332 3.97 -8.24 -4.61
N TYR A 333 3.25 -9.08 -3.88
CA TYR A 333 3.65 -9.52 -2.56
C TYR A 333 3.87 -11.02 -2.58
N LEU A 334 5.12 -11.42 -2.52
CA LEU A 334 5.56 -12.80 -2.62
C LEU A 334 5.85 -13.34 -1.21
N GLN A 335 5.06 -14.30 -0.75
CA GLN A 335 5.33 -14.95 0.53
C GLN A 335 6.51 -15.91 0.36
N ARG A 336 7.65 -15.54 0.88
CA ARG A 336 8.91 -16.31 0.82
C ARG A 336 9.52 -16.41 2.21
N GLU A 337 10.36 -17.40 2.43
CA GLU A 337 11.18 -17.55 3.63
C GLU A 337 12.62 -17.12 3.33
N PRO A 338 13.33 -16.49 4.26
CA PRO A 338 12.93 -16.16 5.64
C PRO A 338 12.02 -14.94 5.75
N ARG A 339 11.83 -14.14 4.67
CA ARG A 339 11.02 -12.92 4.65
C ARG A 339 10.24 -12.78 3.34
N PRO A 340 9.03 -12.23 3.38
CA PRO A 340 8.29 -11.90 2.17
C PRO A 340 8.98 -10.78 1.38
N ILE A 341 8.67 -10.70 0.09
CA ILE A 341 9.23 -9.70 -0.82
C ILE A 341 8.09 -8.88 -1.40
N LEU A 342 8.19 -7.56 -1.28
CA LEU A 342 7.32 -6.61 -1.97
C LEU A 342 8.04 -6.08 -3.22
N ARG A 343 7.46 -6.29 -4.40
CA ARG A 343 7.90 -5.67 -5.65
C ARG A 343 6.83 -4.72 -6.13
N ALA A 344 7.21 -3.50 -6.52
CA ALA A 344 6.24 -2.55 -7.03
C ALA A 344 6.83 -1.64 -8.11
N THR A 345 6.00 -1.31 -9.10
CA THR A 345 6.27 -0.25 -10.07
C THR A 345 5.17 0.79 -9.93
N ILE A 346 5.55 2.00 -9.55
CA ILE A 346 4.63 3.11 -9.27
C ILE A 346 4.91 4.24 -10.24
N GLN A 347 3.88 4.76 -10.85
CA GLN A 347 3.93 5.89 -11.77
C GLN A 347 2.97 6.98 -11.30
N SER A 348 3.38 8.24 -11.44
CA SER A 348 2.58 9.42 -11.12
C SER A 348 2.82 10.51 -12.16
N ASP A 349 1.79 11.20 -12.59
CA ASP A 349 1.95 12.39 -13.43
C ASP A 349 2.16 13.63 -12.56
N LYS A 350 1.52 13.63 -11.38
CA LYS A 350 1.64 14.69 -10.38
C LYS A 350 1.80 14.08 -8.98
N LEU A 351 2.98 14.22 -8.41
CA LEU A 351 3.32 13.74 -7.08
C LEU A 351 3.51 14.90 -6.11
N MET A 352 2.83 14.85 -4.98
CA MET A 352 3.04 15.74 -3.84
C MET A 352 3.68 14.94 -2.70
N PRO A 353 4.96 15.15 -2.39
CA PRO A 353 5.66 14.38 -1.35
C PRO A 353 4.99 14.43 0.02
N GLY A 354 4.31 15.52 0.34
CA GLY A 354 3.52 15.66 1.55
C GLY A 354 2.35 14.68 1.66
N ASP A 355 1.86 14.16 0.55
CA ASP A 355 0.80 13.14 0.54
C ASP A 355 1.33 11.75 0.89
N LEU A 356 2.57 11.44 0.49
CA LEU A 356 3.22 10.16 0.77
C LEU A 356 3.83 10.10 2.17
N VAL A 357 4.28 11.24 2.65
CA VAL A 357 4.81 11.38 4.01
C VAL A 357 4.29 12.68 4.59
N PRO A 358 3.12 12.69 5.22
CA PRO A 358 2.48 13.90 5.74
C PRO A 358 3.39 14.77 6.63
N SER A 359 4.45 14.18 7.16
CA SER A 359 5.44 14.86 8.00
C SER A 359 6.52 15.64 7.25
N LEU A 360 6.66 15.50 5.92
CA LEU A 360 7.61 16.29 5.14
C LEU A 360 7.05 17.67 4.71
N GLY A 361 5.72 17.87 4.77
CA GLY A 361 5.07 19.07 4.24
C GLY A 361 4.17 19.84 5.21
N GLN A 362 3.79 19.28 6.34
CA GLN A 362 2.96 19.97 7.32
C GLN A 362 3.72 20.12 8.64
N GLN A 363 3.96 21.37 9.03
CA GLN A 363 4.25 21.70 10.43
C GLN A 363 3.08 21.18 11.28
N GLU A 364 3.23 20.00 11.91
CA GLU A 364 2.38 19.66 13.03
C GLU A 364 2.49 20.79 14.04
N LYS A 365 1.41 21.58 14.21
CA LYS A 365 1.22 22.44 15.35
C LYS A 365 1.05 21.58 16.61
N ARG A 366 2.10 20.85 16.99
CA ARG A 366 2.17 20.28 18.34
C ARG A 366 2.38 21.43 19.31
N ARG A 367 1.48 21.58 20.26
CA ARG A 367 1.70 22.39 21.48
C ARG A 367 3.04 21.93 22.09
N GLY A 368 4.12 22.72 21.86
CA GLY A 368 5.44 22.50 22.46
C GLY A 368 6.62 22.31 21.51
N SER A 369 6.47 22.24 20.18
CA SER A 369 7.61 22.30 19.24
C SER A 369 8.06 23.75 19.10
N LYS A 370 9.38 23.99 19.20
CA LYS A 370 9.96 25.31 18.92
C LYS A 370 9.59 25.69 17.48
N PRO A 371 8.97 26.85 17.23
CA PRO A 371 8.44 27.23 15.90
C PRO A 371 9.49 27.47 14.81
N ASP A 372 10.76 27.32 15.10
CA ASP A 372 11.87 27.72 14.24
C ASP A 372 12.65 26.57 13.56
N ARG A 373 12.26 25.30 13.73
CA ARG A 373 12.97 24.19 13.10
C ARG A 373 12.44 23.87 11.71
N THR A 374 13.36 23.77 10.73
CA THR A 374 13.07 23.44 9.32
C THR A 374 13.25 21.95 9.03
N LEU A 375 14.17 21.27 9.75
CA LEU A 375 14.50 19.88 9.54
C LEU A 375 13.57 18.96 10.32
N SER A 376 13.08 17.88 9.69
CA SER A 376 12.18 16.90 10.33
C SER A 376 12.89 16.11 11.43
N SER A 377 12.34 16.18 12.65
CA SER A 377 12.78 15.41 13.81
C SER A 377 12.04 14.08 13.98
N ARG A 378 11.11 13.75 13.07
CA ARG A 378 10.36 12.49 13.12
C ARG A 378 11.31 11.30 12.98
N GLN A 379 11.19 10.37 13.92
CA GLN A 379 12.01 9.17 13.91
C GLN A 379 11.55 8.19 12.82
N PHE A 380 12.51 7.59 12.16
CA PHE A 380 12.31 6.40 11.34
C PHE A 380 11.99 5.22 12.25
N ASP A 381 11.26 4.24 11.73
CA ASP A 381 10.91 3.00 12.43
C ASP A 381 11.62 1.81 11.75
N PRO A 382 12.91 1.61 12.06
CA PRO A 382 13.71 0.57 11.39
C PRO A 382 13.33 -0.86 11.79
N GLU A 383 12.55 -1.04 12.85
CA GLU A 383 12.04 -2.37 13.24
C GLU A 383 11.06 -2.91 12.20
N LYS A 384 10.28 -2.02 11.59
CA LYS A 384 9.37 -2.40 10.49
C LYS A 384 10.09 -2.82 9.21
N TRP A 385 11.36 -2.44 9.05
CA TRP A 385 12.16 -2.83 7.87
C TRP A 385 12.57 -4.29 7.89
N ASP A 386 12.45 -4.96 9.04
CA ASP A 386 12.72 -6.40 9.18
C ASP A 386 11.53 -7.27 8.75
N ALA A 387 10.36 -6.66 8.58
CA ALA A 387 9.13 -7.38 8.27
C ALA A 387 9.11 -7.95 6.84
N MET A 388 9.84 -7.33 5.90
CA MET A 388 9.90 -7.76 4.49
C MET A 388 11.08 -7.15 3.75
N ASP A 389 11.49 -7.79 2.66
CA ASP A 389 12.36 -7.20 1.65
C ASP A 389 11.50 -6.43 0.62
N ALA A 390 12.07 -5.42 -0.06
CA ALA A 390 11.32 -4.66 -1.05
C ALA A 390 12.20 -4.22 -2.23
N ASP A 391 11.61 -4.28 -3.45
CA ASP A 391 12.16 -3.76 -4.70
C ASP A 391 11.11 -2.85 -5.34
N ILE A 392 11.28 -1.54 -5.24
CA ILE A 392 10.27 -0.57 -5.67
C ILE A 392 10.86 0.41 -6.68
N THR A 393 10.26 0.48 -7.87
CA THR A 393 10.58 1.48 -8.88
C THR A 393 9.51 2.57 -8.87
N VAL A 394 9.94 3.82 -8.78
CA VAL A 394 9.04 4.98 -8.78
C VAL A 394 9.42 5.93 -9.91
N THR A 395 8.43 6.38 -10.66
CA THR A 395 8.57 7.42 -11.67
C THR A 395 7.49 8.48 -11.46
N ALA A 396 7.87 9.76 -11.45
CA ALA A 396 6.91 10.85 -11.39
C ALA A 396 7.31 11.97 -12.37
N GLN A 397 6.36 12.41 -13.22
CA GLN A 397 6.63 13.43 -14.21
C GLN A 397 6.84 14.80 -13.56
N ARG A 398 6.03 15.13 -12.56
CA ARG A 398 6.07 16.39 -11.84
C ARG A 398 5.93 16.16 -10.35
N VAL A 399 6.85 16.73 -9.59
CA VAL A 399 6.84 16.69 -8.12
C VAL A 399 6.67 18.11 -7.60
N GLU A 400 5.56 18.40 -6.95
CA GLU A 400 5.21 19.73 -6.44
C GLU A 400 5.42 19.77 -4.92
N GLN A 401 6.59 20.18 -4.46
CA GLN A 401 6.90 20.22 -3.02
C GLN A 401 7.01 21.63 -2.46
N LEU A 402 7.46 22.58 -3.28
CA LEU A 402 7.68 23.96 -2.87
C LEU A 402 6.79 24.89 -3.70
N PRO A 403 6.28 26.00 -3.13
CA PRO A 403 5.34 26.88 -3.83
C PRO A 403 5.81 27.46 -5.15
N LYS A 404 7.13 27.33 -5.48
CA LYS A 404 7.74 27.96 -6.66
C LYS A 404 8.79 27.11 -7.37
N ILE A 405 9.16 25.95 -6.85
CA ILE A 405 10.16 25.06 -7.45
C ILE A 405 9.54 23.69 -7.64
N ALA A 406 9.32 23.28 -8.90
CA ALA A 406 8.87 21.95 -9.25
C ALA A 406 10.07 21.07 -9.64
N LEU A 407 10.13 19.86 -9.09
CA LEU A 407 10.98 18.81 -9.60
C LEU A 407 10.25 18.13 -10.76
N GLN A 408 11.00 17.72 -11.77
CA GLN A 408 10.46 17.02 -12.94
C GLN A 408 11.22 15.71 -13.13
N ASP A 409 10.60 14.77 -13.83
CA ASP A 409 11.20 13.51 -14.25
C ASP A 409 11.88 12.73 -13.11
N LEU A 410 11.26 12.72 -11.92
CA LEU A 410 11.75 11.91 -10.80
C LEU A 410 11.70 10.43 -11.15
N ARG A 411 12.84 9.76 -11.02
CA ARG A 411 12.97 8.30 -11.16
C ARG A 411 13.91 7.79 -10.09
N PHE A 412 13.46 6.75 -9.39
CA PHE A 412 14.36 6.05 -8.48
C PHE A 412 13.98 4.58 -8.33
N VAL A 413 14.99 3.78 -7.97
CA VAL A 413 14.79 2.39 -7.57
C VAL A 413 15.19 2.25 -6.12
N LEU A 414 14.28 1.73 -5.31
CA LEU A 414 14.48 1.46 -3.90
C LEU A 414 14.64 -0.04 -3.70
N HIS A 415 15.72 -0.43 -3.06
CA HIS A 415 15.98 -1.79 -2.60
C HIS A 415 16.02 -1.79 -1.07
N LEU A 416 15.20 -2.61 -0.43
CA LEU A 416 15.26 -2.88 0.99
C LEU A 416 15.57 -4.36 1.17
N LYS A 417 16.71 -4.67 1.76
CA LYS A 417 17.12 -6.04 2.06
C LYS A 417 17.86 -6.09 3.39
N ASP A 418 17.48 -6.97 4.28
CA ASP A 418 18.15 -7.15 5.58
C ASP A 418 18.33 -5.83 6.34
N ARG A 419 17.29 -4.97 6.39
CA ARG A 419 17.32 -3.64 7.03
C ARG A 419 18.32 -2.65 6.40
N LEU A 420 18.82 -2.95 5.22
CA LEU A 420 19.62 -2.05 4.39
C LEU A 420 18.72 -1.51 3.27
N LEU A 421 18.42 -0.22 3.32
CA LEU A 421 17.68 0.49 2.28
C LEU A 421 18.67 1.21 1.36
N THR A 422 18.54 0.99 0.05
CA THR A 422 19.33 1.67 -0.97
C THR A 422 18.39 2.27 -2.00
N ILE A 423 18.60 3.53 -2.34
CA ILE A 423 17.97 4.23 -3.47
C ILE A 423 19.06 4.46 -4.51
N ASP A 424 19.03 3.70 -5.59
CA ASP A 424 20.01 3.71 -6.66
C ASP A 424 19.44 3.09 -7.93
N PRO A 425 19.39 3.80 -9.08
CA PRO A 425 19.68 5.21 -9.23
C PRO A 425 18.61 6.13 -8.64
N LEU A 426 18.98 7.34 -8.25
CA LEU A 426 18.08 8.46 -8.00
C LEU A 426 18.33 9.50 -9.09
N HIS A 427 17.31 9.88 -9.82
CA HIS A 427 17.39 10.88 -10.89
C HIS A 427 16.19 11.82 -10.83
N PHE A 428 16.43 13.13 -10.99
CA PHE A 428 15.38 14.12 -11.21
C PHE A 428 15.88 15.37 -11.92
N ALA A 429 15.01 16.04 -12.64
CA ALA A 429 15.28 17.34 -13.23
C ALA A 429 14.86 18.46 -12.26
N LEU A 430 15.71 19.46 -12.12
CA LEU A 430 15.52 20.61 -11.25
C LEU A 430 16.06 21.86 -11.93
N ALA A 431 15.30 22.96 -11.92
CA ALA A 431 15.76 24.24 -12.42
C ALA A 431 16.38 24.16 -13.83
N GLU A 432 15.79 23.39 -14.73
CA GLU A 432 16.25 23.12 -16.11
C GLU A 432 17.60 22.37 -16.21
N GLY A 433 18.15 21.89 -15.11
CA GLY A 433 19.27 20.97 -15.04
C GLY A 433 18.85 19.61 -14.51
N ARG A 434 19.82 18.78 -14.14
CA ARG A 434 19.59 17.43 -13.61
C ARG A 434 20.31 17.19 -12.30
N VAL A 435 19.76 16.30 -11.49
CA VAL A 435 20.39 15.77 -10.29
C VAL A 435 20.35 14.26 -10.34
N ASP A 436 21.52 13.66 -10.21
CA ASP A 436 21.71 12.22 -10.13
C ASP A 436 22.26 11.86 -8.76
N GLY A 437 21.99 10.67 -8.26
CA GLY A 437 22.55 10.30 -6.97
C GLY A 437 22.22 8.90 -6.49
N ARG A 438 22.72 8.66 -5.28
CA ARG A 438 22.49 7.44 -4.51
C ARG A 438 22.30 7.77 -3.04
N VAL A 439 21.37 7.10 -2.38
CA VAL A 439 21.16 7.18 -0.92
C VAL A 439 21.16 5.79 -0.34
N THR A 440 21.90 5.57 0.73
CA THR A 440 21.93 4.30 1.47
C THR A 440 21.63 4.56 2.92
N MET A 441 20.77 3.74 3.53
CA MET A 441 20.40 3.81 4.94
C MET A 441 20.53 2.41 5.55
N ASP A 442 21.47 2.23 6.46
CA ASP A 442 21.78 0.98 7.13
C ASP A 442 21.22 1.00 8.56
N ALA A 443 20.18 0.21 8.79
CA ALA A 443 19.50 0.08 10.08
C ALA A 443 19.80 -1.25 10.80
N ARG A 444 20.87 -1.96 10.42
CA ARG A 444 21.26 -3.23 11.06
C ARG A 444 21.84 -3.03 12.45
N GLN A 445 22.35 -1.84 12.74
CA GLN A 445 22.86 -1.45 14.05
C GLN A 445 21.83 -0.64 14.85
N LYS A 446 22.07 -0.44 16.15
CA LYS A 446 21.18 0.31 17.04
C LYS A 446 20.93 1.76 16.57
N GLN A 447 21.95 2.41 16.01
CA GLN A 447 21.82 3.71 15.37
C GLN A 447 21.92 3.52 13.85
N MET A 448 20.95 4.05 13.11
CA MET A 448 20.95 4.00 11.67
C MET A 448 22.07 4.87 11.11
N ARG A 449 22.80 4.37 10.12
CA ARG A 449 23.79 5.12 9.35
C ARG A 449 23.23 5.40 7.97
N ALA A 450 23.25 6.67 7.55
CA ALA A 450 22.87 7.07 6.20
C ALA A 450 24.07 7.64 5.45
N GLN A 451 24.08 7.44 4.15
CA GLN A 451 25.05 8.02 3.21
C GLN A 451 24.28 8.54 2.00
N ALA A 452 24.62 9.73 1.53
CA ALA A 452 24.05 10.32 0.32
C ALA A 452 25.18 10.82 -0.56
N GLU A 453 25.12 10.48 -1.83
CA GLU A 453 26.00 11.01 -2.87
C GLU A 453 25.11 11.59 -3.96
N LEU A 454 25.25 12.89 -4.22
CA LEU A 454 24.42 13.64 -5.16
C LEU A 454 25.31 14.43 -6.11
N GLU A 455 24.99 14.41 -7.37
CA GLU A 455 25.61 15.20 -8.42
C GLU A 455 24.57 16.04 -9.13
N ALA A 456 24.72 17.33 -9.09
CA ALA A 456 23.87 18.30 -9.76
C ALA A 456 24.62 18.90 -10.97
N GLN A 457 23.97 18.97 -12.11
CA GLN A 457 24.58 19.48 -13.34
C GLN A 457 23.66 20.50 -14.02
N ALA A 458 24.25 21.60 -14.43
CA ALA A 458 23.65 22.66 -15.24
C ALA A 458 22.34 23.25 -14.62
N LEU A 459 22.25 23.35 -13.27
CA LEU A 459 21.10 23.96 -12.63
C LEU A 459 21.07 25.47 -12.86
N ARG A 460 19.99 26.02 -13.40
CA ARG A 460 19.90 27.47 -13.64
C ARG A 460 19.55 28.22 -12.36
N LEU A 461 20.44 29.08 -11.90
CA LEU A 461 20.33 29.85 -10.66
C LEU A 461 19.02 30.63 -10.56
N ARG A 462 18.56 31.30 -11.61
CA ARG A 462 17.30 32.07 -11.59
C ARG A 462 16.07 31.21 -11.30
N LYS A 463 16.13 29.93 -11.67
CA LYS A 463 15.03 28.97 -11.43
C LYS A 463 15.09 28.37 -10.03
N LEU A 464 16.27 28.32 -9.41
CA LEU A 464 16.42 27.88 -8.03
C LEU A 464 15.85 28.89 -7.02
N PHE A 465 15.86 30.19 -7.35
CA PHE A 465 15.43 31.26 -6.45
C PHE A 465 14.31 32.13 -7.02
N PRO A 466 13.16 31.57 -7.42
CA PRO A 466 12.08 32.29 -8.10
C PRO A 466 11.41 33.36 -7.20
N SER A 467 11.55 33.25 -5.88
CA SER A 467 11.01 34.20 -4.91
C SER A 467 11.85 35.46 -4.73
N LEU A 468 13.11 35.45 -5.17
CA LEU A 468 14.02 36.60 -5.10
C LEU A 468 13.88 37.41 -6.38
N ALA A 469 13.13 38.50 -6.35
CA ALA A 469 12.95 39.37 -7.51
C ALA A 469 14.27 39.87 -8.08
N SER A 470 15.27 40.09 -7.23
CA SER A 470 16.64 40.47 -7.59
C SER A 470 17.41 39.40 -8.36
N MET A 471 17.05 38.10 -8.19
CA MET A 471 17.69 37.01 -8.92
C MET A 471 17.13 36.77 -10.32
N GLN A 472 16.03 37.44 -10.71
CA GLN A 472 15.47 37.30 -12.04
C GLN A 472 16.37 37.81 -13.16
N GLY A 473 17.23 38.76 -12.86
CA GLY A 473 18.29 39.24 -13.75
C GLY A 473 19.60 38.44 -13.70
N SER A 474 19.71 37.46 -12.80
CA SER A 474 20.96 36.70 -12.62
C SER A 474 20.89 35.41 -13.45
N PHE A 475 21.95 35.19 -14.22
CA PHE A 475 22.11 34.03 -15.07
C PHE A 475 23.33 33.24 -14.58
N GLY A 476 23.39 31.98 -14.87
CA GLY A 476 24.50 31.07 -14.53
C GLY A 476 24.02 29.66 -14.34
N GLN A 477 24.92 28.72 -14.55
CA GLN A 477 24.68 27.29 -14.37
C GLN A 477 25.46 26.84 -13.14
N LEU A 478 24.77 26.15 -12.24
CA LEU A 478 25.35 25.57 -11.04
C LEU A 478 25.58 24.08 -11.27
N ASP A 479 26.84 23.68 -11.12
CA ASP A 479 27.23 22.28 -10.95
C ASP A 479 27.63 22.05 -9.51
N ALA A 480 27.23 20.92 -8.92
CA ALA A 480 27.57 20.61 -7.54
C ALA A 480 27.69 19.10 -7.31
N HIS A 481 28.59 18.75 -6.40
CA HIS A 481 28.76 17.39 -5.93
C HIS A 481 28.74 17.39 -4.40
N ALA A 482 27.88 16.54 -3.82
CA ALA A 482 27.74 16.39 -2.38
C ALA A 482 27.93 14.93 -1.98
N ARG A 483 28.77 14.66 -1.01
CA ARG A 483 28.94 13.37 -0.38
C ARG A 483 28.86 13.55 1.13
N LEU A 484 27.78 13.06 1.73
CA LEU A 484 27.52 13.20 3.16
C LEU A 484 27.21 11.83 3.78
N ALA A 485 27.67 11.61 5.00
CA ALA A 485 27.33 10.47 5.82
C ALA A 485 26.95 10.96 7.21
N GLY A 486 25.99 10.29 7.86
CA GLY A 486 25.58 10.64 9.21
C GLY A 486 24.96 9.46 9.95
N THR A 487 24.79 9.58 11.25
CA THR A 487 24.18 8.57 12.13
C THR A 487 23.02 9.18 12.90
N GLY A 488 21.89 8.48 12.96
CA GLY A 488 20.72 8.95 13.69
C GLY A 488 19.42 8.35 13.16
N ASN A 489 18.36 8.51 13.92
CA ASN A 489 17.05 7.92 13.57
C ASN A 489 16.04 8.96 13.04
N SER A 490 16.51 10.13 12.61
CA SER A 490 15.69 11.17 11.95
C SER A 490 16.54 11.99 11.00
N ILE A 491 15.93 12.73 10.06
CA ILE A 491 16.67 13.63 9.15
C ILE A 491 17.48 14.65 9.95
N ALA A 492 16.88 15.27 10.97
CA ALA A 492 17.59 16.23 11.82
C ALA A 492 18.78 15.57 12.55
N ALA A 493 18.65 14.35 13.07
CA ALA A 493 19.73 13.64 13.74
C ALA A 493 20.85 13.21 12.77
N LEU A 494 20.49 12.77 11.56
CA LEU A 494 21.46 12.43 10.51
C LEU A 494 22.30 13.64 10.10
N LEU A 495 21.67 14.80 9.93
CA LEU A 495 22.37 16.04 9.57
C LEU A 495 23.15 16.63 10.74
N ALA A 496 22.67 16.49 11.98
CA ALA A 496 23.37 16.90 13.18
C ALA A 496 24.70 16.14 13.40
N SER A 497 24.81 14.94 12.86
CA SER A 497 26.01 14.10 12.92
C SER A 497 26.75 14.01 11.58
N ALA A 498 26.35 14.81 10.60
CA ALA A 498 26.84 14.69 9.23
C ALA A 498 28.35 14.91 9.14
N GLU A 499 29.00 14.10 8.31
CA GLU A 499 30.40 14.20 7.92
C GLU A 499 30.49 14.10 6.40
N GLY A 500 31.48 14.80 5.80
CA GLY A 500 31.72 14.74 4.37
C GLY A 500 32.01 16.10 3.75
N GLY A 501 31.51 16.34 2.53
CA GLY A 501 31.78 17.62 1.85
C GLY A 501 30.80 17.91 0.72
N VAL A 502 30.72 19.17 0.39
CA VAL A 502 29.97 19.70 -0.74
C VAL A 502 30.87 20.62 -1.57
N LYS A 503 30.94 20.35 -2.85
CA LYS A 503 31.62 21.21 -3.83
C LYS A 503 30.60 21.75 -4.80
N ALA A 504 30.66 23.06 -5.06
CA ALA A 504 29.74 23.69 -5.98
C ALA A 504 30.49 24.71 -6.84
N ARG A 505 30.12 24.82 -8.10
CA ARG A 505 30.67 25.77 -9.06
C ARG A 505 29.55 26.38 -9.88
N VAL A 506 29.58 27.68 -10.02
CA VAL A 506 28.75 28.40 -10.97
C VAL A 506 29.65 28.91 -12.10
N SER A 507 29.29 28.56 -13.33
CA SER A 507 30.00 28.99 -14.53
C SER A 507 29.10 29.90 -15.37
N GLU A 508 29.76 30.76 -16.16
CA GLU A 508 29.15 31.59 -17.22
C GLU A 508 27.83 32.25 -16.82
N GLY A 509 27.91 33.39 -16.15
CA GLY A 509 26.70 34.02 -15.67
C GLY A 509 26.73 35.55 -15.67
N ALA A 510 25.61 36.12 -15.31
CA ALA A 510 25.49 37.53 -14.98
C ALA A 510 24.76 37.70 -13.67
N VAL A 511 25.22 38.61 -12.85
CA VAL A 511 24.61 38.96 -11.56
C VAL A 511 24.09 40.40 -11.65
N SER A 512 22.90 40.62 -11.09
CA SER A 512 22.35 41.97 -10.97
C SER A 512 23.32 42.90 -10.23
N LYS A 513 23.64 44.04 -10.81
CA LYS A 513 24.47 45.06 -10.18
C LYS A 513 23.85 45.58 -8.90
N PHE A 514 22.52 45.64 -8.85
CA PHE A 514 21.76 45.99 -7.65
C PHE A 514 22.09 45.02 -6.49
N ILE A 515 22.20 43.71 -6.74
CA ILE A 515 22.57 42.73 -5.72
C ILE A 515 23.99 42.98 -5.22
N LEU A 516 24.94 43.20 -6.14
CA LEU A 516 26.33 43.49 -5.80
C LEU A 516 26.48 44.80 -5.03
N GLU A 517 25.77 45.83 -5.43
CA GLU A 517 25.82 47.13 -4.76
C GLU A 517 25.06 47.08 -3.40
N ALA A 518 23.93 46.38 -3.31
CA ALA A 518 23.24 46.14 -2.06
C ALA A 518 24.12 45.35 -1.08
N ALA A 519 24.80 44.31 -1.54
CA ALA A 519 25.80 43.56 -0.76
C ALA A 519 27.02 44.43 -0.36
N GLY A 520 27.38 45.42 -1.17
CA GLY A 520 28.45 46.36 -0.87
C GLY A 520 28.04 47.63 -0.12
N LEU A 521 26.74 47.81 0.17
CA LEU A 521 26.15 49.04 0.73
C LEU A 521 26.57 50.32 -0.02
N ASN A 522 26.70 50.24 -1.33
CA ASN A 522 26.91 51.40 -2.14
C ASN A 522 25.57 52.11 -2.37
N VAL A 523 25.15 52.93 -1.36
CA VAL A 523 23.84 53.55 -1.31
C VAL A 523 23.56 54.43 -2.53
N ALA A 524 24.57 55.13 -3.03
CA ALA A 524 24.40 55.96 -4.21
C ALA A 524 24.11 55.09 -5.45
N ASP A 525 24.94 54.09 -5.72
CA ASP A 525 24.78 53.22 -6.90
C ASP A 525 23.58 52.31 -6.79
N ALA A 526 23.20 51.85 -5.59
CA ALA A 526 21.97 51.07 -5.36
C ALA A 526 20.70 51.90 -5.63
N VAL A 527 20.68 53.18 -5.24
CA VAL A 527 19.60 54.12 -5.58
C VAL A 527 19.58 54.43 -7.08
N PHE A 528 20.73 54.64 -7.69
CA PHE A 528 20.84 54.83 -9.12
C PHE A 528 20.47 53.58 -9.92
N ALA A 529 20.90 52.39 -9.51
CA ALA A 529 20.50 51.11 -10.16
C ALA A 529 18.98 50.89 -10.10
N LYS A 530 18.31 51.28 -8.99
CA LYS A 530 16.87 51.20 -8.85
C LYS A 530 16.10 52.23 -9.71
N LEU A 531 16.71 53.40 -9.95
CA LEU A 531 16.07 54.48 -10.71
C LEU A 531 16.32 54.37 -12.22
N TYR A 532 17.49 53.82 -12.67
CA TYR A 532 17.94 53.87 -14.07
C TYR A 532 18.07 52.52 -14.77
N ARG A 533 17.39 51.46 -14.33
CA ARG A 533 17.51 50.06 -14.76
C ARG A 533 18.78 49.39 -14.21
N ASP A 534 18.54 48.25 -13.58
CA ASP A 534 19.57 47.36 -13.08
C ASP A 534 20.46 46.88 -14.23
N ARG A 535 21.78 47.18 -14.13
CA ARG A 535 22.79 46.66 -15.09
C ARG A 535 23.24 45.29 -14.61
N GLN A 536 23.49 44.43 -15.56
CA GLN A 536 24.08 43.13 -15.26
C GLN A 536 25.58 43.22 -15.27
N VAL A 537 26.23 42.62 -14.29
CA VAL A 537 27.67 42.45 -14.18
C VAL A 537 27.97 40.98 -14.50
N HIS A 538 29.00 40.79 -15.33
CA HIS A 538 29.42 39.43 -15.69
C HIS A 538 29.94 38.67 -14.46
N LEU A 539 29.46 37.44 -14.26
CA LEU A 539 29.95 36.50 -13.25
C LEU A 539 31.03 35.63 -13.90
N ASN A 540 32.28 35.84 -13.50
CA ASN A 540 33.40 35.03 -14.00
C ASN A 540 33.26 33.59 -13.47
N CYS A 541 33.06 33.42 -12.19
CA CYS A 541 32.70 32.17 -11.54
C CYS A 541 32.25 32.39 -10.09
N ALA A 542 31.56 31.38 -9.52
CA ALA A 542 31.48 31.22 -8.07
C ALA A 542 31.86 29.79 -7.71
N VAL A 543 32.69 29.64 -6.67
CA VAL A 543 33.17 28.32 -6.20
C VAL A 543 32.94 28.23 -4.71
N ALA A 544 32.34 27.10 -4.27
CA ALA A 544 32.20 26.76 -2.87
C ALA A 544 32.80 25.37 -2.62
N ASP A 545 33.70 25.25 -1.65
CA ASP A 545 34.21 24.00 -1.08
C ASP A 545 33.88 23.99 0.41
N ILE A 546 33.02 23.09 0.83
CA ILE A 546 32.45 23.01 2.17
C ILE A 546 32.84 21.67 2.79
N ASP A 547 33.50 21.71 3.93
CA ASP A 547 33.80 20.52 4.75
C ASP A 547 32.80 20.40 5.88
N VAL A 548 32.19 19.23 6.03
CA VAL A 548 31.18 18.95 7.05
C VAL A 548 31.75 17.96 8.05
N LYS A 549 31.76 18.34 9.35
CA LYS A 549 32.23 17.50 10.47
C LYS A 549 31.29 17.64 11.65
N ALA A 550 30.77 16.51 12.13
CA ALA A 550 29.86 16.47 13.28
C ALA A 550 28.71 17.50 13.17
N GLY A 551 28.10 17.60 11.97
CA GLY A 551 27.03 18.55 11.69
C GLY A 551 27.42 20.01 11.52
N GLN A 552 28.70 20.34 11.63
CA GLN A 552 29.25 21.68 11.39
C GLN A 552 29.82 21.77 9.97
N ALA A 553 29.22 22.58 9.12
CA ALA A 553 29.67 22.81 7.75
C ALA A 553 30.55 24.09 7.71
N HIS A 554 31.84 23.93 7.44
CA HIS A 554 32.81 24.98 7.37
C HIS A 554 33.19 25.24 5.93
N PHE A 555 33.21 26.51 5.52
CA PHE A 555 33.68 26.89 4.19
C PHE A 555 35.21 26.87 4.16
N LYS A 556 35.79 25.92 3.40
CA LYS A 556 37.23 25.99 3.01
C LYS A 556 37.48 27.12 2.03
N GLN A 557 36.53 27.29 1.13
CA GLN A 557 36.50 28.34 0.14
C GLN A 557 35.04 28.61 -0.24
N PHE A 558 34.67 29.90 -0.27
CA PHE A 558 33.46 30.32 -0.95
C PHE A 558 33.70 31.71 -1.52
N VAL A 559 33.93 31.77 -2.82
CA VAL A 559 34.29 32.98 -3.54
C VAL A 559 33.36 33.17 -4.72
N VAL A 560 32.85 34.39 -4.89
CA VAL A 560 32.09 34.82 -6.05
C VAL A 560 32.92 35.88 -6.79
N ASP A 561 33.38 35.57 -7.98
CA ASP A 561 34.23 36.45 -8.82
C ASP A 561 33.38 37.07 -9.94
N THR A 562 33.38 38.39 -10.01
CA THR A 562 32.70 39.19 -11.03
C THR A 562 33.66 40.23 -11.63
N ASP A 563 33.27 40.84 -12.75
CA ASP A 563 34.04 41.93 -13.34
C ASP A 563 34.22 43.12 -12.36
N ASP A 564 33.23 43.42 -11.52
CA ASP A 564 33.20 44.54 -10.61
C ASP A 564 33.85 44.26 -9.24
N ALA A 565 33.76 43.02 -8.75
CA ALA A 565 34.15 42.67 -7.39
C ALA A 565 34.39 41.17 -7.19
N VAL A 566 35.23 40.86 -6.21
CA VAL A 566 35.35 39.51 -5.63
C VAL A 566 34.70 39.53 -4.26
N ILE A 567 33.77 38.58 -4.01
CA ILE A 567 33.11 38.42 -2.74
C ILE A 567 33.64 37.16 -2.09
N ASP A 568 34.20 37.29 -0.92
CA ASP A 568 34.68 36.19 -0.10
C ASP A 568 33.68 35.95 1.04
N VAL A 569 33.23 34.71 1.18
CA VAL A 569 32.29 34.29 2.24
C VAL A 569 33.00 33.27 3.14
N THR A 570 33.04 33.60 4.42
CA THR A 570 33.64 32.75 5.45
C THR A 570 32.65 32.50 6.56
N GLY A 571 32.91 31.50 7.42
CA GLY A 571 32.01 31.14 8.53
C GLY A 571 31.63 29.70 8.54
N HIS A 572 30.54 29.41 9.21
CA HIS A 572 30.05 28.05 9.35
C HIS A 572 28.51 27.96 9.39
N ILE A 573 28.01 26.77 9.13
CA ILE A 573 26.61 26.43 9.21
C ILE A 573 26.47 25.28 10.21
N ASP A 574 25.66 25.49 11.28
CA ASP A 574 25.32 24.48 12.27
C ASP A 574 24.04 23.73 11.83
N LEU A 575 24.20 22.51 11.33
CA LEU A 575 23.10 21.67 10.90
C LEU A 575 22.31 21.09 12.09
N ALA A 576 22.92 20.98 13.27
CA ALA A 576 22.28 20.48 14.48
C ALA A 576 21.32 21.50 15.09
N GLN A 577 21.74 22.78 15.10
CA GLN A 577 20.96 23.89 15.60
C GLN A 577 20.16 24.62 14.52
N GLU A 578 20.39 24.29 13.25
CA GLU A 578 19.79 24.94 12.07
C GLU A 578 20.12 26.43 12.00
N GLN A 579 21.39 26.80 12.25
CA GLN A 579 21.85 28.16 12.30
C GLN A 579 22.94 28.46 11.29
N LEU A 580 22.91 29.70 10.81
CA LEU A 580 23.97 30.33 9.96
C LEU A 580 24.79 31.28 10.80
N ASP A 581 26.10 31.28 10.58
CA ASP A 581 27.02 32.32 11.02
C ASP A 581 28.07 32.58 9.93
N LEU A 582 27.73 33.49 9.01
CA LEU A 582 28.52 33.78 7.80
C LEU A 582 28.93 35.23 7.78
N ASP A 583 30.18 35.46 7.42
CA ASP A 583 30.77 36.77 7.10
C ASP A 583 30.94 36.91 5.58
N ILE A 584 30.40 37.96 5.01
CA ILE A 584 30.41 38.25 3.58
C ILE A 584 31.29 39.51 3.35
N ARG A 585 32.42 39.37 2.65
CA ARG A 585 33.42 40.42 2.47
C ARG A 585 33.61 40.75 0.99
N PRO A 586 32.92 41.78 0.47
CA PRO A 586 33.10 42.23 -0.91
C PRO A 586 34.38 43.07 -1.05
N GLN A 587 35.19 42.77 -2.08
CA GLN A 587 36.40 43.51 -2.49
C GLN A 587 36.19 44.04 -3.91
N SER A 588 36.32 45.36 -4.13
CA SER A 588 36.15 45.99 -5.45
C SER A 588 37.41 45.89 -6.32
N ARG A 589 37.21 45.63 -7.61
CA ARG A 589 38.25 45.72 -8.63
C ARG A 589 38.47 47.18 -9.13
N GLU A 590 37.41 48.00 -9.08
CA GLU A 590 37.44 49.38 -9.56
C GLU A 590 37.53 50.41 -8.42
N LEU A 591 38.06 51.57 -8.73
CA LEU A 591 38.02 52.73 -7.84
C LEU A 591 36.60 53.28 -7.78
N ARG A 592 36.04 53.39 -6.59
CA ARG A 592 34.69 53.90 -6.38
C ARG A 592 34.65 54.96 -5.30
N VAL A 593 33.88 56.01 -5.58
CA VAL A 593 33.71 57.17 -4.70
C VAL A 593 32.34 57.06 -4.02
N PHE A 594 32.24 57.54 -2.77
CA PHE A 594 31.03 57.50 -1.93
C PHE A 594 30.56 56.09 -1.55
N THR A 595 31.47 55.14 -1.32
CA THR A 595 31.13 53.79 -0.90
C THR A 595 31.16 53.65 0.63
N LEU A 596 30.08 53.19 1.22
CA LEU A 596 30.00 52.77 2.63
C LEU A 596 30.27 51.25 2.78
N ARG A 597 31.07 50.69 1.89
CA ARG A 597 31.35 49.25 1.89
C ARG A 597 31.80 48.77 3.25
N THR A 598 30.99 47.92 3.85
CA THR A 598 31.26 47.24 5.11
C THR A 598 31.00 45.75 4.93
N PRO A 599 31.75 44.88 5.60
CA PRO A 599 31.39 43.46 5.65
C PRO A 599 29.95 43.27 6.10
N LEU A 600 29.28 42.31 5.50
CA LEU A 600 27.95 41.88 5.92
C LEU A 600 28.08 40.61 6.73
N TYR A 601 27.04 40.34 7.54
CA TYR A 601 26.87 39.06 8.14
C TYR A 601 25.51 38.45 7.73
N ALA A 602 25.46 37.11 7.69
CA ALA A 602 24.22 36.36 7.62
C ALA A 602 24.18 35.44 8.83
N LYS A 603 23.35 35.77 9.84
CA LYS A 603 23.28 35.04 11.11
C LYS A 603 21.82 34.65 11.46
N GLY A 604 21.66 33.57 12.24
CA GLY A 604 20.40 33.15 12.79
C GLY A 604 19.84 31.89 12.16
N PRO A 605 18.58 31.56 12.47
CA PRO A 605 17.98 30.29 12.07
C PRO A 605 17.74 30.21 10.55
N PHE A 606 17.75 28.99 10.00
CA PHE A 606 17.50 28.72 8.57
C PHE A 606 16.16 29.27 8.09
N SER A 607 15.16 29.26 8.97
CA SER A 607 13.80 29.73 8.66
C SER A 607 13.75 31.25 8.46
N LYS A 608 14.64 32.02 9.11
CA LYS A 608 14.65 33.49 9.06
C LYS A 608 16.05 34.03 9.35
N PRO A 609 17.02 33.91 8.41
CA PRO A 609 18.33 34.46 8.61
C PRO A 609 18.31 36.01 8.58
N GLU A 610 19.08 36.64 9.46
CA GLU A 610 19.32 38.08 9.47
C GLU A 610 20.53 38.40 8.62
N ILE A 611 20.36 39.18 7.56
CA ILE A 611 21.45 39.68 6.71
C ILE A 611 21.57 41.18 6.96
N ALA A 612 22.69 41.62 7.53
CA ALA A 612 22.88 43.02 7.87
C ALA A 612 24.40 43.43 7.80
N PRO A 613 24.69 44.73 7.66
CA PRO A 613 26.04 45.21 7.72
C PRO A 613 26.58 45.29 9.14
N TYR A 614 27.87 45.09 9.30
CA TYR A 614 28.54 45.38 10.57
C TYR A 614 28.51 46.88 10.88
N LYS A 615 27.84 47.28 11.96
CA LYS A 615 27.61 48.66 12.34
C LYS A 615 28.93 49.41 12.67
N GLY A 616 29.90 48.76 13.30
CA GLY A 616 31.17 49.37 13.68
C GLY A 616 31.95 49.99 12.52
N PRO A 617 32.33 49.23 11.48
CA PRO A 617 33.00 49.79 10.30
C PRO A 617 32.18 50.85 9.55
N LEU A 618 30.86 50.70 9.54
CA LEU A 618 29.95 51.66 8.92
C LEU A 618 29.98 53.01 9.65
N LEU A 619 29.84 53.01 10.98
CA LEU A 619 29.86 54.19 11.82
C LEU A 619 31.25 54.85 11.80
N ALA A 620 32.33 54.07 11.81
CA ALA A 620 33.69 54.60 11.73
C ALA A 620 33.92 55.36 10.43
N ARG A 621 33.50 54.85 9.28
CA ARG A 621 33.60 55.53 7.99
C ARG A 621 32.70 56.75 7.90
N ALA A 622 31.46 56.64 8.32
CA ALA A 622 30.51 57.74 8.36
C ALA A 622 30.99 58.87 9.34
N GLY A 623 31.47 58.48 10.52
CA GLY A 623 32.06 59.42 11.49
C GLY A 623 33.32 60.11 11.01
N ALA A 624 34.25 59.37 10.35
CA ALA A 624 35.43 59.96 9.75
C ALA A 624 35.08 60.91 8.59
N ALA A 625 34.13 60.58 7.75
CA ALA A 625 33.62 61.46 6.71
C ALA A 625 33.00 62.74 7.28
N ALA A 626 32.17 62.61 8.34
CA ALA A 626 31.60 63.75 9.02
C ALA A 626 32.62 64.64 9.72
N ALA A 627 33.61 64.02 10.36
CA ALA A 627 34.73 64.78 11.00
C ALA A 627 35.57 65.54 9.98
N LEU A 628 35.91 64.92 8.83
CA LEU A 628 36.61 65.53 7.76
C LEU A 628 35.82 66.68 7.04
N ALA A 629 34.51 66.53 6.96
CA ALA A 629 33.63 67.54 6.41
C ALA A 629 33.66 68.87 7.22
N LEU A 630 33.91 68.78 8.53
CA LEU A 630 34.05 69.95 9.40
C LEU A 630 35.34 70.72 9.23
N VAL A 631 36.46 70.01 8.76
CA VAL A 631 37.79 70.60 8.65
C VAL A 631 38.11 70.95 7.19
N ALA A 632 37.74 70.08 6.25
CA ALA A 632 37.96 70.25 4.83
C ALA A 632 36.85 69.52 4.05
N PRO A 633 35.85 70.26 3.53
CA PRO A 633 34.64 69.64 2.91
C PRO A 633 34.97 68.66 1.74
N VAL A 634 36.06 69.03 0.96
CA VAL A 634 36.51 68.14 -0.13
C VAL A 634 37.13 66.83 0.38
N ALA A 635 37.79 66.86 1.55
CA ALA A 635 38.42 65.69 2.15
C ALA A 635 37.40 64.72 2.83
N ALA A 636 36.17 65.15 3.05
CA ALA A 636 35.09 64.31 3.56
C ALA A 636 34.82 63.10 2.65
N ALA A 637 35.13 63.18 1.39
CA ALA A 637 35.00 62.06 0.45
C ALA A 637 36.07 60.98 0.64
N LEU A 638 37.25 61.27 1.22
CA LEU A 638 38.37 60.31 1.34
C LEU A 638 38.03 59.03 2.09
N PRO A 639 37.34 59.03 3.25
CA PRO A 639 36.95 57.78 3.92
C PRO A 639 35.92 56.96 3.13
N LEU A 640 35.24 57.60 2.15
CA LEU A 640 34.20 56.98 1.31
C LEU A 640 34.78 56.51 -0.04
N ILE A 641 36.08 56.69 -0.31
CA ILE A 641 36.74 56.21 -1.51
C ILE A 641 37.25 54.76 -1.25
N SER A 642 36.87 53.85 -2.10
CA SER A 642 37.43 52.47 -2.13
C SER A 642 38.41 52.38 -3.29
N MET A 643 39.69 52.18 -2.99
CA MET A 643 40.72 51.90 -4.01
C MET A 643 40.46 50.49 -4.57
N GLY A 644 40.39 50.36 -5.90
CA GLY A 644 40.36 49.05 -6.55
C GLY A 644 41.68 48.30 -6.29
N LYS A 645 41.58 46.98 -6.18
CA LYS A 645 42.76 46.09 -6.11
C LYS A 645 42.80 45.21 -7.32
N GLU A 646 43.98 44.99 -7.90
CA GLU A 646 44.18 43.85 -8.81
C GLU A 646 44.03 42.55 -7.99
N LEU A 647 42.93 41.87 -8.20
CA LEU A 647 42.63 40.60 -7.53
C LEU A 647 42.94 39.46 -8.50
N PRO A 648 43.57 38.38 -8.04
CA PRO A 648 43.85 37.22 -8.91
C PRO A 648 42.55 36.63 -9.46
N ASN A 649 42.65 36.08 -10.67
CA ASN A 649 41.52 35.35 -11.25
C ASN A 649 41.37 34.01 -10.51
N VAL A 650 40.42 33.94 -9.61
CA VAL A 650 40.16 32.75 -8.77
C VAL A 650 39.63 31.59 -9.63
N CYS A 651 39.01 31.91 -10.76
CA CYS A 651 38.39 30.91 -11.65
C CYS A 651 39.43 30.09 -12.43
N ALA A 652 40.63 30.62 -12.65
CA ALA A 652 41.69 29.94 -13.39
C ALA A 652 42.37 28.80 -12.61
N GLN A 653 42.10 28.69 -11.30
CA GLN A 653 42.68 27.67 -10.41
C GLN A 653 41.76 26.47 -10.15
N HIS A 654 40.56 26.49 -10.70
CA HIS A 654 39.50 25.50 -10.53
C HIS A 654 38.79 25.24 -11.86
#